data_beb060dba7c182747c9674c95f98dcdb
#
_entry.id   beb060dba7c182747c9674c95f98dcdb
#
_cell.length_a   1.000
_cell.length_b   1.000
_cell.length_c   1.000
_cell.angle_alpha   90.00
_cell.angle_beta   90.00
_cell.angle_gamma   90.00
#
_symmetry.space_group_name_H-M   'P 1'
#
loop_
_entity.id
_entity.type
_entity.pdbx_description
1 polymer ?
#
loop_
_entity_poly.entity_id
_entity_poly.type
_entity_poly.pdbx_seq_one_letter_code
_entity_poly.pdbx_strand_id
1 'polypeptide(L)'
;MARHTSHRVRRAPRAHWLLLLLVMAVLLAELCLDGWVRGVPGASPSAAPGELGPVLQVQADGTVRSAGMPAGAVALTFDDGPDPRWTPLILDALRRHHARATFFVVGSRVNQHPDLVRRIVAEGHELGVHTFTHADLAALPAWRQRLELDLTRTAIAAATGRTVRLLRPPYLSVPERLPAGFLTVMTDRDTQDWQRPGVDAIVAAAAPGGVVLLHDGGGDRTQTVAAVERIAATPGRRFVTVSEGLGLPPDAAAGTGDVARGHALRWAQTAGGWISAAMWWLIVAATVLALIRLAVQVAIARRHARRAVAGRLRSFGLVSVVVPAYNEAANIAATVRSLIGNDYPALEVVVVDDGSTDDTADVVRRLALPGVRLIRQANAGKPAALNTGVAAARGELLVLVDGDTVFEPDAIGRLVQPFADPSVGAVSGNTKVANRGGLLGRWQHLEYVVGFNLDRRMFDLGECMPTIPGAIGAFRRAALLDTDGVPADTLAEDTDLTMAILRAGWRVVYADRAIAWTEAPSSLRQLWRQRYRWCYGTMQAAWKHRRAVGERGHLGRRGLVYLAVFQMLLPLTAPLIDVYAVYSLLFLPWAQVAAVWCGFTALQVLAAGYALRLDRESLGPLWTVPLQQVVYRQLLYLVVIQSAVAALLGGRQRWQASVRTGLAAAAVTPHGPGLPGALEPHQAPTVDPDRASHSTHSSTHSSTHSMDLPAPQGFEPWVARDGRAWPSDLSGRP
;
A
#
# COMPACT_ATOMS: atom_id res chain seq x y z
N MET A 1 -40.98 -0.10 -35.51
CA MET A 1 -40.62 0.90 -34.47
C MET A 1 -39.84 0.22 -33.36
N ALA A 2 -38.51 0.14 -33.46
CA ALA A 2 -37.63 -0.41 -32.45
C ALA A 2 -37.19 0.73 -31.52
N ARG A 3 -37.52 0.66 -30.25
CA ARG A 3 -37.07 1.61 -29.21
C ARG A 3 -35.59 1.44 -28.97
N HIS A 4 -34.75 2.37 -29.42
CA HIS A 4 -33.36 2.51 -29.01
C HIS A 4 -33.32 2.90 -27.52
N THR A 5 -33.08 1.93 -26.62
CA THR A 5 -32.73 2.23 -25.27
C THR A 5 -31.23 2.62 -25.24
N SER A 6 -30.97 3.91 -25.14
CA SER A 6 -29.63 4.43 -24.91
C SER A 6 -29.17 4.01 -23.50
N HIS A 7 -28.39 2.95 -23.40
CA HIS A 7 -27.73 2.58 -22.15
C HIS A 7 -26.67 3.63 -21.80
N ARG A 8 -27.00 4.52 -20.85
CA ARG A 8 -26.04 5.45 -20.24
C ARG A 8 -24.89 4.64 -19.65
N VAL A 9 -23.69 4.84 -20.18
CA VAL A 9 -22.45 4.30 -19.58
C VAL A 9 -22.33 4.86 -18.17
N ARG A 10 -22.48 4.03 -17.16
CA ARG A 10 -22.25 4.42 -15.77
C ARG A 10 -20.76 4.75 -15.61
N ARG A 11 -20.45 6.04 -15.39
CA ARG A 11 -19.09 6.45 -14.98
C ARG A 11 -18.77 5.74 -13.68
N ALA A 12 -17.54 5.22 -13.54
CA ALA A 12 -17.10 4.62 -12.27
C ALA A 12 -17.36 5.62 -11.13
N PRO A 13 -18.03 5.22 -10.06
CA PRO A 13 -18.40 6.15 -9.00
C PRO A 13 -17.12 6.72 -8.38
N ARG A 14 -17.07 8.04 -8.21
CA ARG A 14 -15.95 8.71 -7.54
C ARG A 14 -16.00 8.53 -6.02
N ALA A 15 -17.12 8.05 -5.50
CA ALA A 15 -17.36 7.87 -4.06
C ALA A 15 -16.35 6.93 -3.37
N HIS A 16 -15.81 5.94 -4.08
CA HIS A 16 -14.81 5.02 -3.51
C HIS A 16 -13.49 5.73 -3.11
N TRP A 17 -13.12 6.83 -3.79
CA TRP A 17 -11.96 7.62 -3.40
C TRP A 17 -12.18 8.36 -2.08
N LEU A 18 -13.38 8.90 -1.87
CA LEU A 18 -13.75 9.54 -0.60
C LEU A 18 -13.80 8.51 0.52
N LEU A 19 -14.34 7.32 0.25
CA LEU A 19 -14.34 6.22 1.22
C LEU A 19 -12.91 5.78 1.56
N LEU A 20 -12.03 5.61 0.58
CA LEU A 20 -10.64 5.26 0.81
C LEU A 20 -9.94 6.32 1.67
N LEU A 21 -10.09 7.60 1.34
CA LEU A 21 -9.51 8.70 2.12
C LEU A 21 -10.05 8.72 3.56
N LEU A 22 -11.36 8.50 3.75
CA LEU A 22 -11.97 8.42 5.08
C LEU A 22 -11.39 7.26 5.89
N VAL A 23 -11.32 6.07 5.29
CA VAL A 23 -10.75 4.88 5.96
C VAL A 23 -9.28 5.13 6.33
N MET A 24 -8.47 5.68 5.42
CA MET A 24 -7.07 6.02 5.71
C MET A 24 -6.94 7.07 6.82
N ALA A 25 -7.82 8.09 6.82
CA ALA A 25 -7.82 9.12 7.87
C ALA A 25 -8.20 8.55 9.25
N VAL A 26 -9.20 7.68 9.29
CA VAL A 26 -9.61 7.00 10.55
C VAL A 26 -8.49 6.10 11.05
N LEU A 27 -7.88 5.29 10.17
CA LEU A 27 -6.76 4.42 10.54
C LEU A 27 -5.56 5.23 11.05
N LEU A 28 -5.24 6.35 10.41
CA LEU A 28 -4.16 7.22 10.86
C LEU A 28 -4.49 7.84 12.21
N ALA A 29 -5.73 8.30 12.42
CA ALA A 29 -6.17 8.86 13.71
C ALA A 29 -6.06 7.84 14.84
N GLU A 30 -6.48 6.60 14.62
CA GLU A 30 -6.37 5.51 15.60
C GLU A 30 -4.90 5.15 15.91
N LEU A 31 -4.04 5.08 14.89
CA LEU A 31 -2.61 4.86 15.08
C LEU A 31 -1.96 6.03 15.84
N CYS A 32 -2.33 7.28 15.52
CA CYS A 32 -1.83 8.46 16.21
C CYS A 32 -2.28 8.46 17.69
N LEU A 33 -3.50 8.05 17.98
CA LEU A 33 -3.98 7.87 19.35
C LEU A 33 -3.15 6.81 20.08
N ASP A 34 -2.92 5.65 19.46
CA ASP A 34 -2.09 4.58 20.04
C ASP A 34 -0.65 5.05 20.30
N GLY A 35 -0.02 5.74 19.33
CA GLY A 35 1.32 6.30 19.46
C GLY A 35 1.41 7.36 20.56
N TRP A 36 0.38 8.21 20.68
CA TRP A 36 0.31 9.23 21.73
C TRP A 36 0.15 8.60 23.10
N VAL A 37 -0.69 7.58 23.23
CA VAL A 37 -0.93 6.84 24.48
C VAL A 37 0.32 6.11 24.99
N ARG A 38 1.13 5.59 24.07
CA ARG A 38 2.40 4.89 24.42
C ARG A 38 3.47 5.83 24.96
N GLY A 39 3.34 7.14 24.71
CA GLY A 39 4.25 8.17 25.18
C GLY A 39 5.60 8.18 24.44
N VAL A 40 6.23 9.36 24.43
CA VAL A 40 7.65 9.47 24.05
C VAL A 40 8.46 9.24 25.33
N PRO A 41 9.35 8.24 25.41
CA PRO A 41 10.20 8.06 26.57
C PRO A 41 11.14 9.25 26.72
N GLY A 42 11.10 9.92 27.87
CA GLY A 42 12.17 10.85 28.25
C GLY A 42 11.74 12.29 28.48
N ALA A 43 11.06 12.56 29.62
CA ALA A 43 11.18 13.85 30.27
C ALA A 43 12.11 13.69 31.50
N SER A 44 13.13 14.50 31.57
CA SER A 44 14.00 14.57 32.75
C SER A 44 13.22 15.23 33.89
N PRO A 45 13.45 14.81 35.15
CA PRO A 45 12.76 15.40 36.31
C PRO A 45 13.05 16.90 36.39
N SER A 46 12.00 17.69 36.45
CA SER A 46 12.06 19.12 36.67
C SER A 46 12.11 19.41 38.18
N ALA A 47 12.63 20.54 38.52
CA ALA A 47 13.04 21.11 39.79
C ALA A 47 12.22 20.73 41.06
N ALA A 48 12.93 20.78 42.19
CA ALA A 48 12.41 20.59 43.54
C ALA A 48 11.18 21.43 43.83
N PRO A 49 10.20 20.90 44.66
CA PRO A 49 9.01 21.65 45.04
C PRO A 49 9.39 22.91 45.85
N GLY A 50 8.85 24.05 45.44
CA GLY A 50 8.97 25.29 46.20
C GLY A 50 8.21 25.19 47.54
N GLU A 51 8.34 26.19 48.39
CA GLU A 51 7.80 26.30 49.77
C GLU A 51 6.26 26.25 49.92
N LEU A 52 5.54 25.81 48.89
CA LEU A 52 4.08 25.62 48.91
C LEU A 52 3.75 24.27 49.58
N GLY A 53 2.86 24.27 50.56
CA GLY A 53 2.48 23.07 51.29
C GLY A 53 1.87 21.94 50.43
N PRO A 54 1.55 20.75 51.01
CA PRO A 54 1.32 19.50 50.25
C PRO A 54 0.01 19.45 49.48
N VAL A 55 -0.97 20.29 49.73
CA VAL A 55 -2.23 20.35 48.97
C VAL A 55 -2.55 21.79 48.61
N LEU A 56 -2.63 22.06 47.30
CA LEU A 56 -2.86 23.39 46.76
C LEU A 56 -4.27 23.49 46.15
N GLN A 57 -5.01 24.53 46.55
CA GLN A 57 -6.34 24.84 46.03
C GLN A 57 -6.40 26.26 45.49
N VAL A 58 -6.86 26.40 44.24
CA VAL A 58 -7.18 27.68 43.62
C VAL A 58 -8.54 28.15 44.15
N GLN A 59 -8.58 29.31 44.78
CA GLN A 59 -9.82 29.96 45.25
C GLN A 59 -10.50 30.69 44.06
N ALA A 60 -11.76 31.08 44.23
CA ALA A 60 -12.55 31.77 43.21
C ALA A 60 -11.93 33.15 42.80
N ASP A 61 -11.16 33.76 43.69
CA ASP A 61 -10.43 35.01 43.47
C ASP A 61 -9.06 34.82 42.79
N GLY A 62 -8.69 33.56 42.44
CA GLY A 62 -7.41 33.20 41.82
C GLY A 62 -6.27 33.01 42.82
N THR A 63 -6.49 33.22 44.14
CA THR A 63 -5.47 32.93 45.14
C THR A 63 -5.28 31.45 45.36
N VAL A 64 -4.07 31.02 45.72
CA VAL A 64 -3.73 29.63 46.02
C VAL A 64 -3.66 29.47 47.53
N ARG A 65 -4.51 28.61 48.10
CA ARG A 65 -4.42 28.19 49.48
C ARG A 65 -3.71 26.84 49.60
N SER A 66 -2.89 26.72 50.61
CA SER A 66 -2.24 25.48 50.98
C SER A 66 -2.94 24.86 52.21
N ALA A 67 -3.10 23.54 52.18
CA ALA A 67 -3.60 22.74 53.30
C ALA A 67 -2.64 21.55 53.54
N GLY A 68 -2.51 21.17 54.83
CA GLY A 68 -1.70 20.01 55.22
C GLY A 68 -2.54 18.98 55.99
N MET A 69 -1.99 17.81 56.20
CA MET A 69 -2.63 16.73 56.94
C MET A 69 -2.70 17.09 58.42
N PRO A 70 -3.76 16.67 59.15
CA PRO A 70 -3.82 16.81 60.60
C PRO A 70 -2.66 16.08 61.28
N ALA A 71 -2.25 16.60 62.46
CA ALA A 71 -1.20 15.97 63.24
C ALA A 71 -1.54 14.50 63.56
N GLY A 72 -0.59 13.57 63.33
CA GLY A 72 -0.77 12.14 63.56
C GLY A 72 -1.50 11.39 62.42
N ALA A 73 -1.99 12.07 61.40
CA ALA A 73 -2.52 11.42 60.20
C ALA A 73 -1.43 11.21 59.14
N VAL A 74 -1.46 10.06 58.48
CA VAL A 74 -0.57 9.70 57.35
C VAL A 74 -1.40 9.40 56.13
N ALA A 75 -1.24 10.18 55.08
CA ALA A 75 -1.81 9.89 53.78
C ALA A 75 -0.76 9.19 52.88
N LEU A 76 -0.84 7.87 52.78
CA LEU A 76 -0.06 7.14 51.81
C LEU A 76 -0.60 7.41 50.42
N THR A 77 0.27 7.81 49.51
CA THR A 77 -0.12 8.11 48.13
C THR A 77 0.75 7.36 47.15
N PHE A 78 0.11 6.79 46.12
CA PHE A 78 0.78 5.96 45.10
C PHE A 78 0.58 6.57 43.72
N ASP A 79 1.67 6.72 42.96
CA ASP A 79 1.67 7.28 41.62
C ASP A 79 1.96 6.19 40.57
N ASP A 80 1.67 6.51 39.29
CA ASP A 80 1.97 5.71 38.10
C ASP A 80 1.08 4.48 37.87
N GLY A 81 0.22 4.09 38.80
CA GLY A 81 -0.69 2.95 38.64
C GLY A 81 -1.88 3.19 37.66
N PRO A 82 -2.76 2.20 37.54
CA PRO A 82 -2.62 0.83 38.02
C PRO A 82 -1.58 0.01 37.23
N ASP A 83 -0.83 -0.83 37.94
CA ASP A 83 0.08 -1.80 37.34
C ASP A 83 -0.41 -3.23 37.70
N PRO A 84 -0.55 -4.15 36.72
CA PRO A 84 -1.12 -5.47 36.94
C PRO A 84 -0.29 -6.35 37.87
N ARG A 85 1.01 -6.05 38.07
CA ARG A 85 1.90 -6.77 38.97
C ARG A 85 1.95 -6.16 40.34
N TRP A 86 2.08 -4.83 40.45
CA TRP A 86 2.44 -4.16 41.69
C TRP A 86 1.24 -3.66 42.46
N THR A 87 0.25 -3.07 41.79
CA THR A 87 -0.95 -2.53 42.44
C THR A 87 -1.69 -3.59 43.29
N PRO A 88 -1.89 -4.85 42.78
CA PRO A 88 -2.53 -5.89 43.58
C PRO A 88 -1.77 -6.22 44.90
N LEU A 89 -0.43 -6.27 44.85
CA LEU A 89 0.40 -6.60 46.00
C LEU A 89 0.34 -5.48 47.06
N ILE A 90 0.31 -4.22 46.65
CA ILE A 90 0.16 -3.07 47.52
C ILE A 90 -1.22 -3.08 48.17
N LEU A 91 -2.30 -3.31 47.39
CA LEU A 91 -3.65 -3.44 47.91
C LEU A 91 -3.78 -4.56 48.95
N ASP A 92 -3.16 -5.69 48.72
CA ASP A 92 -3.15 -6.81 49.66
C ASP A 92 -2.41 -6.45 50.96
N ALA A 93 -1.30 -5.70 50.87
CA ALA A 93 -0.59 -5.20 52.05
C ALA A 93 -1.45 -4.21 52.84
N LEU A 94 -2.05 -3.22 52.20
CA LEU A 94 -2.92 -2.24 52.81
C LEU A 94 -4.15 -2.90 53.50
N ARG A 95 -4.78 -3.87 52.85
CA ARG A 95 -5.93 -4.61 53.37
C ARG A 95 -5.60 -5.40 54.65
N ARG A 96 -4.43 -6.04 54.72
CA ARG A 96 -4.00 -6.79 55.92
C ARG A 96 -3.90 -5.89 57.17
N HIS A 97 -3.57 -4.64 56.96
CA HIS A 97 -3.38 -3.67 58.05
C HIS A 97 -4.53 -2.66 58.17
N HIS A 98 -5.64 -2.84 57.45
CA HIS A 98 -6.79 -1.95 57.41
C HIS A 98 -6.42 -0.49 57.09
N ALA A 99 -5.33 -0.28 56.36
CA ALA A 99 -4.83 1.03 55.97
C ALA A 99 -5.53 1.53 54.69
N ARG A 100 -5.89 2.83 54.68
CA ARG A 100 -6.43 3.51 53.50
C ARG A 100 -5.35 4.32 52.83
N ALA A 101 -5.45 4.52 51.51
CA ALA A 101 -4.49 5.24 50.72
C ALA A 101 -5.17 5.98 49.54
N THR A 102 -4.42 6.87 48.90
CA THR A 102 -4.86 7.56 47.67
C THR A 102 -3.97 7.16 46.49
N PHE A 103 -4.57 6.77 45.38
CA PHE A 103 -3.87 6.34 44.17
C PHE A 103 -4.03 7.39 43.06
N PHE A 104 -2.93 7.98 42.60
CA PHE A 104 -2.89 8.88 41.44
C PHE A 104 -2.62 8.07 40.17
N VAL A 105 -3.69 7.83 39.45
CA VAL A 105 -3.67 6.87 38.37
C VAL A 105 -3.45 7.52 36.99
N VAL A 106 -2.66 6.86 36.14
CA VAL A 106 -2.44 7.26 34.76
C VAL A 106 -3.63 6.80 33.88
N GLY A 107 -4.30 7.74 33.23
CA GLY A 107 -5.57 7.48 32.55
C GLY A 107 -5.49 6.38 31.48
N SER A 108 -4.40 6.28 30.71
CA SER A 108 -4.20 5.21 29.75
C SER A 108 -4.12 3.82 30.39
N ARG A 109 -3.57 3.73 31.62
CA ARG A 109 -3.50 2.50 32.41
C ARG A 109 -4.84 2.15 33.06
N VAL A 110 -5.64 3.16 33.42
CA VAL A 110 -7.05 2.96 33.85
C VAL A 110 -7.84 2.22 32.79
N ASN A 111 -7.71 2.63 31.51
CA ASN A 111 -8.36 1.96 30.39
C ASN A 111 -7.87 0.53 30.16
N GLN A 112 -6.57 0.28 30.40
CA GLN A 112 -5.98 -1.05 30.26
C GLN A 112 -6.41 -2.01 31.39
N HIS A 113 -6.51 -1.50 32.64
CA HIS A 113 -6.76 -2.29 33.85
C HIS A 113 -7.92 -1.72 34.70
N PRO A 114 -9.13 -1.54 34.13
CA PRO A 114 -10.27 -0.96 34.86
C PRO A 114 -10.71 -1.81 36.04
N ASP A 115 -10.44 -3.10 36.06
CA ASP A 115 -10.76 -4.01 37.13
C ASP A 115 -9.94 -3.67 38.40
N LEU A 116 -8.66 -3.33 38.23
CA LEU A 116 -7.82 -2.89 39.34
C LEU A 116 -8.28 -1.56 39.90
N VAL A 117 -8.71 -0.62 39.05
CA VAL A 117 -9.26 0.67 39.50
C VAL A 117 -10.55 0.46 40.28
N ARG A 118 -11.44 -0.44 39.87
CA ARG A 118 -12.64 -0.81 40.63
C ARG A 118 -12.27 -1.44 41.98
N ARG A 119 -11.23 -2.28 42.00
CA ARG A 119 -10.73 -2.89 43.24
C ARG A 119 -10.20 -1.85 44.21
N ILE A 120 -9.42 -0.86 43.76
CA ILE A 120 -8.93 0.26 44.57
C ILE A 120 -10.12 0.94 45.29
N VAL A 121 -11.18 1.31 44.56
CA VAL A 121 -12.36 1.97 45.12
C VAL A 121 -13.16 1.05 46.06
N ALA A 122 -13.33 -0.23 45.68
CA ALA A 122 -14.07 -1.22 46.46
C ALA A 122 -13.40 -1.52 47.83
N GLU A 123 -12.07 -1.45 47.92
CA GLU A 123 -11.31 -1.63 49.17
C GLU A 123 -11.23 -0.32 50.00
N GLY A 124 -11.93 0.75 49.57
CA GLY A 124 -12.05 1.99 50.32
C GLY A 124 -10.92 2.99 50.15
N HIS A 125 -10.10 2.81 49.13
CA HIS A 125 -9.06 3.74 48.75
C HIS A 125 -9.62 4.86 47.86
N GLU A 126 -8.89 5.96 47.77
CA GLU A 126 -9.24 7.13 46.97
C GLU A 126 -8.46 7.17 45.66
N LEU A 127 -9.04 7.78 44.63
CA LEU A 127 -8.41 7.98 43.32
C LEU A 127 -8.09 9.45 43.09
N GLY A 128 -6.96 9.71 42.42
CA GLY A 128 -6.58 10.99 41.86
C GLY A 128 -6.11 10.86 40.43
N VAL A 129 -6.01 11.99 39.73
CA VAL A 129 -5.54 12.11 38.35
C VAL A 129 -4.02 12.23 38.31
N HIS A 130 -3.35 11.45 37.45
CA HIS A 130 -1.91 11.52 37.19
C HIS A 130 -1.60 11.69 35.70
N THR A 131 -2.37 12.57 35.01
CA THR A 131 -2.43 12.76 33.56
C THR A 131 -2.83 11.48 32.79
N PHE A 132 -3.09 11.61 31.48
CA PHE A 132 -3.52 10.46 30.69
C PHE A 132 -2.35 9.62 30.17
N THR A 133 -1.26 10.29 29.78
CA THR A 133 -0.06 9.67 29.20
C THR A 133 1.16 9.73 30.11
N HIS A 134 1.02 10.16 31.37
CA HIS A 134 2.12 10.45 32.29
C HIS A 134 3.04 11.58 31.76
N ALA A 135 2.46 12.57 31.06
CA ALA A 135 3.21 13.70 30.52
C ALA A 135 3.53 14.75 31.59
N ASP A 136 4.71 15.42 31.46
CA ASP A 136 5.07 16.57 32.27
C ASP A 136 4.12 17.73 32.00
N LEU A 137 3.24 18.00 32.99
CA LEU A 137 2.13 18.93 32.81
C LEU A 137 2.61 20.39 32.62
N ALA A 138 3.71 20.78 33.23
CA ALA A 138 4.27 22.14 33.10
C ALA A 138 4.88 22.40 31.73
N ALA A 139 5.37 21.36 31.06
CA ALA A 139 5.93 21.45 29.73
C ALA A 139 4.88 21.52 28.62
N LEU A 140 3.59 21.30 28.94
CA LEU A 140 2.53 21.25 27.95
C LEU A 140 1.80 22.60 27.79
N PRO A 141 1.32 22.92 26.57
CA PRO A 141 0.42 24.06 26.38
C PRO A 141 -0.94 23.82 27.06
N ALA A 142 -1.60 24.88 27.46
CA ALA A 142 -2.82 24.82 28.29
C ALA A 142 -3.96 23.95 27.75
N TRP A 143 -4.12 23.89 26.42
CA TRP A 143 -5.13 23.01 25.79
C TRP A 143 -4.81 21.53 26.00
N ARG A 144 -3.52 21.17 25.95
CA ARG A 144 -3.06 19.80 26.12
C ARG A 144 -3.08 19.40 27.61
N GLN A 145 -2.75 20.31 28.51
CA GLN A 145 -2.95 20.10 29.97
C GLN A 145 -4.39 19.70 30.24
N ARG A 146 -5.36 20.49 29.73
CA ARG A 146 -6.80 20.18 29.91
C ARG A 146 -7.16 18.82 29.32
N LEU A 147 -6.67 18.50 28.11
CA LEU A 147 -6.93 17.22 27.45
C LEU A 147 -6.43 16.04 28.30
N GLU A 148 -5.20 16.10 28.81
CA GLU A 148 -4.60 15.06 29.64
C GLU A 148 -5.44 14.80 30.91
N LEU A 149 -5.91 15.87 31.56
CA LEU A 149 -6.71 15.78 32.77
C LEU A 149 -8.13 15.27 32.50
N ASP A 150 -8.79 15.81 31.47
CA ASP A 150 -10.17 15.43 31.10
C ASP A 150 -10.26 13.99 30.63
N LEU A 151 -9.31 13.51 29.83
CA LEU A 151 -9.26 12.11 29.40
C LEU A 151 -9.06 11.16 30.58
N THR A 152 -8.22 11.53 31.58
CA THR A 152 -8.01 10.70 32.76
C THR A 152 -9.27 10.66 33.63
N ARG A 153 -9.91 11.81 33.85
CA ARG A 153 -11.21 11.85 34.58
C ARG A 153 -12.28 11.00 33.92
N THR A 154 -12.35 11.09 32.59
CA THR A 154 -13.30 10.32 31.76
C THR A 154 -13.02 8.81 31.85
N ALA A 155 -11.75 8.41 31.83
CA ALA A 155 -11.35 7.01 31.99
C ALA A 155 -11.73 6.48 33.40
N ILE A 156 -11.47 7.26 34.47
CA ILE A 156 -11.86 6.91 35.85
C ILE A 156 -13.38 6.84 35.95
N ALA A 157 -14.11 7.79 35.38
CA ALA A 157 -15.58 7.79 35.37
C ALA A 157 -16.16 6.52 34.73
N ALA A 158 -15.60 6.08 33.58
CA ALA A 158 -16.02 4.85 32.93
C ALA A 158 -15.69 3.59 33.75
N ALA A 159 -14.57 3.59 34.48
CA ALA A 159 -14.17 2.44 35.28
C ALA A 159 -14.98 2.32 36.57
N THR A 160 -15.34 3.44 37.21
CA THR A 160 -15.85 3.45 38.60
C THR A 160 -17.23 4.09 38.77
N GLY A 161 -17.73 4.83 37.80
CA GLY A 161 -18.94 5.65 37.91
C GLY A 161 -18.78 6.89 38.82
N ARG A 162 -17.54 7.29 39.14
CA ARG A 162 -17.23 8.42 40.03
C ARG A 162 -16.43 9.50 39.34
N THR A 163 -16.63 10.77 39.74
CA THR A 163 -15.78 11.92 39.35
C THR A 163 -14.72 12.14 40.44
N VAL A 164 -13.46 12.38 40.02
CA VAL A 164 -12.35 12.65 40.93
C VAL A 164 -11.92 14.11 40.85
N ARG A 165 -11.46 14.66 41.96
CA ARG A 165 -11.03 16.07 42.07
C ARG A 165 -9.54 16.22 42.39
N LEU A 166 -8.86 15.16 42.84
CA LEU A 166 -7.44 15.20 43.17
C LEU A 166 -6.60 15.10 41.90
N LEU A 167 -5.55 15.89 41.84
CA LEU A 167 -4.54 15.88 40.77
C LEU A 167 -3.16 15.82 41.39
N ARG A 168 -2.31 14.92 40.95
CA ARG A 168 -0.87 15.04 41.15
C ARG A 168 -0.21 15.15 39.78
N PRO A 169 0.51 16.25 39.47
CA PRO A 169 1.28 16.35 38.24
C PRO A 169 2.43 15.34 38.24
N PRO A 170 2.69 14.63 37.12
CA PRO A 170 3.90 13.81 36.98
C PRO A 170 5.15 14.63 37.30
N TYR A 171 6.15 13.97 37.87
CA TYR A 171 7.43 14.58 38.26
C TYR A 171 7.29 15.72 39.32
N LEU A 172 6.13 15.87 39.95
CA LEU A 172 5.76 17.01 40.78
C LEU A 172 5.90 18.36 40.05
N SER A 173 5.84 18.35 38.71
CA SER A 173 6.02 19.51 37.86
C SER A 173 4.75 20.32 37.74
N VAL A 174 4.69 21.43 38.51
CA VAL A 174 3.49 22.28 38.62
C VAL A 174 3.48 23.30 37.46
N PRO A 175 2.40 23.42 36.68
CA PRO A 175 2.29 24.44 35.66
C PRO A 175 2.11 25.85 36.30
N GLU A 176 2.49 26.91 35.57
CA GLU A 176 2.39 28.31 36.03
C GLU A 176 0.99 28.65 36.54
N ARG A 177 -0.05 28.07 35.95
CA ARG A 177 -1.44 28.19 36.37
C ARG A 177 -1.98 26.84 36.79
N LEU A 178 -2.33 26.69 38.04
CA LEU A 178 -2.95 25.46 38.52
C LEU A 178 -4.28 25.19 37.79
N PRO A 179 -4.56 23.96 37.39
CA PRO A 179 -5.78 23.61 36.68
C PRO A 179 -7.03 23.84 37.57
N ALA A 180 -7.97 24.65 37.07
CA ALA A 180 -9.23 24.90 37.75
C ALA A 180 -10.05 23.61 37.91
N GLY A 181 -10.74 23.46 39.04
CA GLY A 181 -11.58 22.29 39.33
C GLY A 181 -10.82 21.07 39.87
N PHE A 182 -9.51 21.21 40.13
CA PHE A 182 -8.69 20.20 40.79
C PHE A 182 -8.06 20.74 42.06
N LEU A 183 -7.86 19.83 43.04
CA LEU A 183 -6.97 20.01 44.18
C LEU A 183 -5.63 19.39 43.80
N THR A 184 -4.58 20.21 43.67
CA THR A 184 -3.25 19.73 43.35
C THR A 184 -2.56 19.22 44.59
N VAL A 185 -2.26 17.91 44.59
CA VAL A 185 -1.66 17.21 45.73
C VAL A 185 -0.17 16.99 45.43
N MET A 186 0.66 17.67 46.21
CA MET A 186 2.11 17.50 46.24
C MET A 186 2.51 16.46 47.29
N THR A 187 3.66 16.57 47.88
CA THR A 187 4.11 15.67 48.94
C THR A 187 4.80 16.40 50.06
N ASP A 188 4.64 15.94 51.31
CA ASP A 188 5.47 16.32 52.44
C ASP A 188 6.74 15.45 52.51
N ARG A 189 6.62 14.19 52.06
CA ARG A 189 7.66 13.17 52.14
C ARG A 189 7.78 12.42 50.84
N ASP A 190 8.86 12.66 50.13
CA ASP A 190 9.26 11.86 48.97
C ASP A 190 10.16 10.69 49.47
N THR A 191 9.69 9.49 49.31
CA THR A 191 10.44 8.28 49.70
C THR A 191 11.51 7.88 48.72
N GLN A 192 11.49 8.44 47.50
CA GLN A 192 12.36 8.12 46.39
C GLN A 192 12.41 6.60 46.08
N ASP A 193 11.32 5.88 46.35
CA ASP A 193 11.19 4.44 46.18
C ASP A 193 11.45 4.00 44.76
N TRP A 194 11.26 4.88 43.76
CA TRP A 194 11.57 4.67 42.38
C TRP A 194 13.07 4.49 42.08
N GLN A 195 13.96 5.05 42.95
CA GLN A 195 15.42 4.86 42.92
C GLN A 195 15.86 3.56 43.59
N ARG A 196 14.96 2.88 44.31
CA ARG A 196 15.23 1.64 45.04
C ARG A 196 16.30 1.82 46.14
N PRO A 197 16.13 2.77 47.07
CA PRO A 197 17.14 3.12 48.10
C PRO A 197 17.29 2.07 49.20
N GLY A 198 16.46 1.03 49.17
CA GLY A 198 16.34 0.04 50.23
C GLY A 198 15.07 0.21 51.06
N VAL A 199 14.54 -0.91 51.57
CA VAL A 199 13.28 -0.93 52.34
C VAL A 199 13.35 -0.04 53.58
N ASP A 200 14.49 -0.09 54.33
CA ASP A 200 14.66 0.71 55.53
C ASP A 200 14.68 2.20 55.27
N ALA A 201 15.26 2.65 54.17
CA ALA A 201 15.31 4.03 53.75
C ALA A 201 13.88 4.54 53.40
N ILE A 202 13.09 3.75 52.68
CA ILE A 202 11.69 4.07 52.34
C ILE A 202 10.84 4.18 53.60
N VAL A 203 10.98 3.23 54.53
CA VAL A 203 10.24 3.26 55.83
C VAL A 203 10.64 4.47 56.67
N ALA A 204 11.94 4.81 56.74
CA ALA A 204 12.43 5.99 57.48
C ALA A 204 11.92 7.31 56.89
N ALA A 205 11.84 7.40 55.54
CA ALA A 205 11.30 8.59 54.88
C ALA A 205 9.79 8.80 55.13
N ALA A 206 9.03 7.74 55.42
CA ALA A 206 7.59 7.81 55.74
C ALA A 206 7.31 8.25 57.19
N ALA A 207 7.89 9.36 57.63
CA ALA A 207 7.71 9.89 58.98
C ALA A 207 6.24 10.13 59.33
N PRO A 208 5.85 10.14 60.66
CA PRO A 208 4.47 10.40 61.08
C PRO A 208 3.97 11.76 60.62
N GLY A 209 2.76 11.78 60.06
CA GLY A 209 2.10 13.00 59.59
C GLY A 209 2.50 13.38 58.16
N GLY A 210 1.55 13.94 57.41
CA GLY A 210 1.76 14.45 56.06
C GLY A 210 1.41 13.48 54.91
N VAL A 211 1.62 13.96 53.71
CA VAL A 211 1.41 13.24 52.47
C VAL A 211 2.71 12.53 52.07
N VAL A 212 2.68 11.19 52.00
CA VAL A 212 3.85 10.34 51.66
C VAL A 212 3.75 9.88 50.22
N LEU A 213 4.75 10.19 49.40
CA LEU A 213 4.84 9.79 48.02
C LEU A 213 5.51 8.42 47.89
N LEU A 214 4.83 7.52 47.23
CA LEU A 214 5.26 6.18 46.83
C LEU A 214 4.79 5.92 45.37
N HIS A 215 5.17 4.81 44.77
CA HIS A 215 4.74 4.46 43.43
C HIS A 215 4.25 3.00 43.38
N ASP A 216 3.12 2.78 42.66
CA ASP A 216 2.59 1.44 42.38
C ASP A 216 2.71 1.03 40.90
N GLY A 217 3.43 1.83 40.11
CA GLY A 217 3.74 1.56 38.70
C GLY A 217 5.10 2.13 38.28
N GLY A 218 5.42 2.09 36.98
CA GLY A 218 6.61 2.72 36.41
C GLY A 218 7.95 2.01 36.67
N GLY A 219 7.97 0.73 37.08
CA GLY A 219 9.22 -0.03 37.24
C GLY A 219 9.14 -1.17 38.23
N ASP A 220 10.29 -1.59 38.76
CA ASP A 220 10.34 -2.61 39.83
C ASP A 220 10.01 -2.01 41.19
N ARG A 221 8.89 -2.44 41.79
CA ARG A 221 8.34 -1.95 43.07
C ARG A 221 8.44 -2.97 44.19
N THR A 222 9.35 -3.95 44.06
CA THR A 222 9.55 -4.98 45.11
C THR A 222 9.86 -4.36 46.46
N GLN A 223 10.73 -3.34 46.51
CA GLN A 223 11.07 -2.63 47.77
C GLN A 223 9.91 -1.79 48.27
N THR A 224 9.13 -1.16 47.41
CA THR A 224 7.93 -0.39 47.77
C THR A 224 6.91 -1.29 48.46
N VAL A 225 6.60 -2.47 47.87
CA VAL A 225 5.65 -3.43 48.46
C VAL A 225 6.11 -3.85 49.87
N ALA A 226 7.39 -4.20 50.05
CA ALA A 226 7.94 -4.59 51.34
C ALA A 226 7.95 -3.45 52.33
N ALA A 227 8.19 -2.21 51.89
CA ALA A 227 8.15 -1.02 52.75
C ALA A 227 6.72 -0.69 53.19
N VAL A 228 5.72 -0.77 52.29
CA VAL A 228 4.31 -0.54 52.60
C VAL A 228 3.80 -1.51 53.66
N GLU A 229 4.17 -2.80 53.57
CA GLU A 229 3.84 -3.80 54.60
C GLU A 229 4.34 -3.38 55.99
N ARG A 230 5.57 -2.88 56.08
CA ARG A 230 6.16 -2.43 57.35
C ARG A 230 5.61 -1.11 57.82
N ILE A 231 5.38 -0.16 56.93
CA ILE A 231 4.79 1.15 57.28
C ILE A 231 3.39 0.95 57.81
N ALA A 232 2.55 0.16 57.11
CA ALA A 232 1.17 -0.10 57.53
C ALA A 232 1.07 -0.90 58.81
N ALA A 233 2.04 -1.75 59.12
CA ALA A 233 2.12 -2.49 60.40
C ALA A 233 2.50 -1.64 61.59
N THR A 234 2.91 -0.36 61.43
CA THR A 234 3.39 0.49 62.51
C THR A 234 2.23 0.88 63.48
N PRO A 235 2.30 0.48 64.79
CA PRO A 235 1.22 0.79 65.74
C PRO A 235 1.03 2.30 65.96
N GLY A 236 -0.21 2.70 66.23
CA GLY A 236 -0.55 4.10 66.60
C GLY A 236 -0.61 5.09 65.44
N ARG A 237 -0.40 4.67 64.20
CA ARG A 237 -0.56 5.50 63.00
C ARG A 237 -1.99 5.44 62.50
N ARG A 238 -2.55 6.62 62.15
CA ARG A 238 -3.84 6.72 61.47
C ARG A 238 -3.63 6.92 59.97
N PHE A 239 -3.88 5.87 59.18
CA PHE A 239 -3.81 5.92 57.72
C PHE A 239 -5.15 6.42 57.17
N VAL A 240 -5.12 7.52 56.42
CA VAL A 240 -6.29 8.19 55.86
C VAL A 240 -6.06 8.44 54.36
N THR A 241 -7.14 8.61 53.62
CA THR A 241 -7.05 9.18 52.28
C THR A 241 -6.79 10.69 52.34
N VAL A 242 -6.33 11.30 51.24
CA VAL A 242 -6.09 12.75 51.20
C VAL A 242 -7.38 13.53 51.54
N SER A 243 -8.51 13.19 50.90
CA SER A 243 -9.79 13.86 51.17
C SER A 243 -10.30 13.61 52.57
N GLU A 244 -10.15 12.41 53.14
CA GLU A 244 -10.53 12.11 54.54
C GLU A 244 -9.70 12.94 55.53
N GLY A 245 -8.39 13.06 55.31
CA GLY A 245 -7.51 13.86 56.17
C GLY A 245 -7.84 15.35 56.14
N LEU A 246 -8.32 15.86 55.00
CA LEU A 246 -8.72 17.25 54.80
C LEU A 246 -10.20 17.52 55.18
N GLY A 247 -10.97 16.51 55.58
CA GLY A 247 -12.39 16.66 55.87
C GLY A 247 -13.25 16.98 54.65
N LEU A 248 -12.80 16.60 53.44
CA LEU A 248 -13.52 16.84 52.21
C LEU A 248 -14.64 15.81 51.97
N PRO A 249 -15.73 16.18 51.31
CA PRO A 249 -16.79 15.24 50.98
C PRO A 249 -16.27 14.16 50.01
N PRO A 250 -16.88 12.96 50.01
CA PRO A 250 -16.52 11.90 49.07
C PRO A 250 -16.77 12.35 47.62
N ASP A 251 -16.12 11.65 46.69
CA ASP A 251 -16.28 11.88 45.24
C ASP A 251 -17.72 11.67 44.79
N ALA A 252 -18.21 12.58 43.96
CA ALA A 252 -19.56 12.54 43.41
C ALA A 252 -19.71 11.45 42.31
N ALA A 253 -20.96 11.06 42.06
CA ALA A 253 -21.27 10.22 40.93
C ALA A 253 -20.93 10.94 39.61
N ALA A 254 -20.36 10.20 38.67
CA ALA A 254 -20.06 10.71 37.35
C ALA A 254 -21.33 10.88 36.51
N GLY A 255 -21.37 11.89 35.64
CA GLY A 255 -22.43 12.05 34.67
C GLY A 255 -22.43 10.91 33.64
N THR A 256 -23.61 10.52 33.16
CA THR A 256 -23.76 9.46 32.15
C THR A 256 -22.98 9.75 30.86
N GLY A 257 -22.89 11.05 30.48
CA GLY A 257 -22.09 11.47 29.32
C GLY A 257 -20.59 11.26 29.49
N ASP A 258 -20.06 11.44 30.72
CA ASP A 258 -18.64 11.19 31.01
C ASP A 258 -18.33 9.72 31.00
N VAL A 259 -19.22 8.90 31.57
CA VAL A 259 -19.10 7.43 31.52
C VAL A 259 -19.11 6.94 30.09
N ALA A 260 -20.06 7.41 29.25
CA ALA A 260 -20.14 7.02 27.83
C ALA A 260 -18.89 7.43 27.04
N ARG A 261 -18.40 8.67 27.24
CA ARG A 261 -17.14 9.15 26.61
C ARG A 261 -15.95 8.30 27.03
N GLY A 262 -15.85 7.92 28.28
CA GLY A 262 -14.78 7.08 28.80
C GLY A 262 -14.81 5.65 28.23
N HIS A 263 -15.99 5.07 28.06
CA HIS A 263 -16.12 3.79 27.34
C HIS A 263 -15.70 3.90 25.88
N ALA A 264 -16.10 4.96 25.17
CA ALA A 264 -15.67 5.22 23.79
C ALA A 264 -14.14 5.38 23.70
N LEU A 265 -13.53 6.15 24.64
CA LEU A 265 -12.07 6.32 24.73
C LEU A 265 -11.34 4.98 24.94
N ARG A 266 -11.86 4.15 25.83
CA ARG A 266 -11.32 2.81 26.10
C ARG A 266 -11.38 1.93 24.85
N TRP A 267 -12.52 1.95 24.13
CA TRP A 267 -12.68 1.23 22.86
C TRP A 267 -11.70 1.73 21.81
N ALA A 268 -11.55 3.04 21.63
CA ALA A 268 -10.60 3.62 20.70
C ALA A 268 -9.15 3.21 21.03
N GLN A 269 -8.75 3.30 22.30
CA GLN A 269 -7.41 2.88 22.72
C GLN A 269 -7.16 1.39 22.48
N THR A 270 -8.16 0.53 22.74
CA THR A 270 -8.05 -0.92 22.50
C THR A 270 -7.97 -1.21 21.01
N ALA A 271 -8.83 -0.57 20.21
CA ALA A 271 -8.84 -0.71 18.74
C ALA A 271 -7.51 -0.24 18.13
N GLY A 272 -6.99 0.92 18.56
CA GLY A 272 -5.69 1.42 18.12
C GLY A 272 -4.56 0.44 18.38
N GLY A 273 -4.53 -0.20 19.54
CA GLY A 273 -3.55 -1.24 19.86
C GLY A 273 -3.66 -2.48 18.95
N TRP A 274 -4.88 -2.94 18.69
CA TRP A 274 -5.11 -4.05 17.76
C TRP A 274 -4.72 -3.70 16.30
N ILE A 275 -5.08 -2.49 15.85
CA ILE A 275 -4.73 -1.97 14.52
C ILE A 275 -3.21 -1.88 14.38
N SER A 276 -2.53 -1.31 15.36
CA SER A 276 -1.06 -1.18 15.38
C SER A 276 -0.38 -2.54 15.28
N ALA A 277 -0.82 -3.54 16.07
CA ALA A 277 -0.31 -4.90 16.01
C ALA A 277 -0.59 -5.57 14.66
N ALA A 278 -1.82 -5.45 14.12
CA ALA A 278 -2.18 -6.00 12.83
C ALA A 278 -1.36 -5.39 11.69
N MET A 279 -1.12 -4.07 11.74
CA MET A 279 -0.29 -3.36 10.76
C MET A 279 1.17 -3.84 10.80
N TRP A 280 1.70 -4.02 11.99
CA TRP A 280 3.05 -4.58 12.17
C TRP A 280 3.17 -5.96 11.50
N TRP A 281 2.26 -6.88 11.81
CA TRP A 281 2.27 -8.22 11.23
C TRP A 281 2.03 -8.21 9.71
N LEU A 282 1.19 -7.30 9.22
CA LEU A 282 1.00 -7.12 7.77
C LEU A 282 2.31 -6.71 7.08
N ILE A 283 3.05 -5.75 7.66
CA ILE A 283 4.33 -5.29 7.10
C ILE A 283 5.37 -6.42 7.14
N VAL A 284 5.46 -7.15 8.24
CA VAL A 284 6.36 -8.30 8.36
C VAL A 284 6.02 -9.36 7.30
N ALA A 285 4.74 -9.73 7.17
CA ALA A 285 4.30 -10.71 6.18
C ALA A 285 4.58 -10.24 4.74
N ALA A 286 4.26 -8.98 4.42
CA ALA A 286 4.54 -8.41 3.10
C ALA A 286 6.03 -8.39 2.78
N THR A 287 6.88 -8.06 3.76
CA THR A 287 8.33 -8.04 3.62
C THR A 287 8.88 -9.46 3.39
N VAL A 288 8.44 -10.43 4.18
CA VAL A 288 8.87 -11.85 4.02
C VAL A 288 8.45 -12.37 2.65
N LEU A 289 7.21 -12.12 2.22
CA LEU A 289 6.74 -12.51 0.89
C LEU A 289 7.55 -11.85 -0.24
N ALA A 290 7.89 -10.56 -0.10
CA ALA A 290 8.72 -9.85 -1.08
C ALA A 290 10.14 -10.44 -1.15
N LEU A 291 10.75 -10.78 -0.02
CA LEU A 291 12.07 -11.42 0.04
C LEU A 291 12.06 -12.82 -0.57
N ILE A 292 11.07 -13.64 -0.25
CA ILE A 292 10.88 -14.97 -0.84
C ILE A 292 10.72 -14.84 -2.35
N ARG A 293 9.84 -13.93 -2.81
CA ARG A 293 9.64 -13.66 -4.24
C ARG A 293 10.97 -13.30 -4.92
N LEU A 294 11.72 -12.35 -4.37
CA LEU A 294 13.00 -11.92 -4.93
C LEU A 294 14.01 -13.06 -4.99
N ALA A 295 14.13 -13.84 -3.91
CA ALA A 295 15.04 -15.00 -3.88
C ALA A 295 14.69 -16.02 -4.96
N VAL A 296 13.41 -16.35 -5.11
CA VAL A 296 12.89 -17.25 -6.15
C VAL A 296 13.15 -16.69 -7.54
N GLN A 297 12.83 -15.40 -7.77
CA GLN A 297 13.07 -14.73 -9.05
C GLN A 297 14.56 -14.78 -9.44
N VAL A 298 15.47 -14.44 -8.52
CA VAL A 298 16.92 -14.45 -8.77
C VAL A 298 17.43 -15.88 -9.05
N ALA A 299 17.00 -16.85 -8.26
CA ALA A 299 17.42 -18.26 -8.43
C ALA A 299 16.96 -18.81 -9.81
N ILE A 300 15.68 -18.57 -10.15
CA ILE A 300 15.08 -19.03 -11.39
C ILE A 300 15.67 -18.27 -12.60
N ALA A 301 15.82 -16.94 -12.50
CA ALA A 301 16.40 -16.15 -13.59
C ALA A 301 17.88 -16.56 -13.88
N ARG A 302 18.65 -16.88 -12.84
CA ARG A 302 20.01 -17.46 -13.03
C ARG A 302 19.96 -18.81 -13.76
N ARG A 303 19.01 -19.67 -13.39
CA ARG A 303 18.83 -20.97 -14.07
C ARG A 303 18.40 -20.80 -15.52
N HIS A 304 17.45 -19.87 -15.80
CA HIS A 304 17.02 -19.54 -17.15
C HIS A 304 18.20 -19.04 -18.01
N ALA A 305 18.98 -18.09 -17.51
CA ALA A 305 20.12 -17.52 -18.23
C ALA A 305 21.20 -18.57 -18.58
N ARG A 306 21.35 -19.66 -17.78
CA ARG A 306 22.27 -20.76 -18.05
C ARG A 306 21.76 -21.72 -19.13
N ARG A 307 20.47 -21.71 -19.47
CA ARG A 307 19.85 -22.51 -20.54
C ARG A 307 20.03 -21.91 -21.93
N ALA A 308 20.72 -20.78 -22.08
CA ALA A 308 20.88 -20.09 -23.34
C ALA A 308 21.46 -21.04 -24.42
N VAL A 309 20.69 -21.28 -25.46
CA VAL A 309 21.04 -22.15 -26.57
C VAL A 309 22.17 -21.49 -27.35
N ALA A 310 23.37 -22.07 -27.27
CA ALA A 310 24.48 -21.75 -28.15
C ALA A 310 24.34 -22.65 -29.41
N GLY A 311 23.94 -22.08 -30.54
CA GLY A 311 23.81 -22.81 -31.78
C GLY A 311 23.47 -21.88 -32.95
N ARG A 312 23.70 -22.37 -34.20
CA ARG A 312 23.21 -21.68 -35.40
C ARG A 312 21.69 -21.62 -35.38
N LEU A 313 21.13 -20.45 -35.69
CA LEU A 313 19.69 -20.27 -35.80
C LEU A 313 19.14 -21.20 -36.91
N ARG A 314 18.09 -21.98 -36.58
CA ARG A 314 17.39 -22.84 -37.53
C ARG A 314 16.35 -22.04 -38.30
N SER A 315 16.14 -22.35 -39.57
CA SER A 315 15.00 -21.87 -40.33
C SER A 315 13.84 -22.87 -40.22
N PHE A 316 12.63 -22.33 -40.01
CA PHE A 316 11.39 -23.09 -39.90
C PHE A 316 10.43 -22.84 -41.07
N GLY A 317 10.98 -22.51 -42.25
CA GLY A 317 10.19 -22.16 -43.43
C GLY A 317 9.63 -20.74 -43.34
N LEU A 318 8.49 -20.51 -43.98
CA LEU A 318 7.86 -19.18 -44.02
C LEU A 318 7.30 -18.79 -42.68
N VAL A 319 7.69 -17.60 -42.17
CA VAL A 319 7.10 -16.95 -41.00
C VAL A 319 6.23 -15.79 -41.48
N SER A 320 5.00 -15.71 -40.99
CA SER A 320 4.09 -14.61 -41.29
C SER A 320 4.01 -13.67 -40.12
N VAL A 321 4.29 -12.39 -40.32
CA VAL A 321 4.13 -11.33 -39.31
C VAL A 321 2.83 -10.62 -39.59
N VAL A 322 1.96 -10.54 -38.56
CA VAL A 322 0.68 -9.87 -38.63
C VAL A 322 0.73 -8.58 -37.80
N VAL A 323 0.46 -7.45 -38.46
CA VAL A 323 0.49 -6.12 -37.86
C VAL A 323 -0.90 -5.46 -37.97
N PRO A 324 -1.70 -5.45 -36.90
CA PRO A 324 -2.94 -4.68 -36.85
C PRO A 324 -2.59 -3.20 -36.76
N ALA A 325 -3.22 -2.35 -37.57
CA ALA A 325 -3.00 -0.92 -37.61
C ALA A 325 -4.30 -0.15 -37.55
N TYR A 326 -4.38 0.84 -36.65
CA TYR A 326 -5.47 1.81 -36.57
C TYR A 326 -4.94 3.17 -36.14
N ASN A 327 -4.92 4.12 -37.08
CA ASN A 327 -4.38 5.48 -36.87
C ASN A 327 -2.89 5.45 -36.38
N GLU A 328 -2.05 4.73 -37.11
CA GLU A 328 -0.61 4.53 -36.81
C GLU A 328 0.29 5.16 -37.89
N ALA A 329 -0.17 6.18 -38.64
CA ALA A 329 0.59 6.81 -39.71
C ALA A 329 2.00 7.26 -39.29
N ALA A 330 2.19 7.65 -38.04
CA ALA A 330 3.46 8.10 -37.48
C ALA A 330 4.50 6.96 -37.29
N ASN A 331 4.05 5.72 -37.05
CA ASN A 331 4.91 4.61 -36.62
C ASN A 331 5.00 3.48 -37.66
N ILE A 332 3.91 3.22 -38.39
CA ILE A 332 3.76 2.03 -39.21
C ILE A 332 4.90 1.80 -40.23
N ALA A 333 5.47 2.89 -40.76
CA ALA A 333 6.58 2.79 -41.71
C ALA A 333 7.85 2.22 -41.04
N ALA A 334 8.17 2.64 -39.84
CA ALA A 334 9.32 2.15 -39.10
C ALA A 334 9.12 0.70 -38.67
N THR A 335 7.92 0.35 -38.19
CA THR A 335 7.54 -1.02 -37.85
C THR A 335 7.71 -1.96 -39.03
N VAL A 336 7.09 -1.65 -40.18
CA VAL A 336 7.16 -2.51 -41.40
C VAL A 336 8.59 -2.66 -41.93
N ARG A 337 9.38 -1.56 -41.94
CA ARG A 337 10.80 -1.62 -42.37
C ARG A 337 11.63 -2.49 -41.44
N SER A 338 11.46 -2.41 -40.14
CA SER A 338 12.19 -3.23 -39.15
C SER A 338 11.86 -4.72 -39.28
N LEU A 339 10.63 -5.04 -39.66
CA LEU A 339 10.18 -6.41 -39.85
C LEU A 339 10.75 -7.02 -41.16
N ILE A 340 10.64 -6.30 -42.28
CA ILE A 340 11.19 -6.76 -43.57
C ILE A 340 12.73 -6.77 -43.55
N GLY A 341 13.36 -5.84 -42.83
CA GLY A 341 14.82 -5.79 -42.67
C GLY A 341 15.37 -6.83 -41.67
N ASN A 342 14.56 -7.78 -41.20
CA ASN A 342 15.01 -8.82 -40.28
C ASN A 342 15.83 -9.90 -41.02
N ASP A 343 16.84 -10.46 -40.34
CA ASP A 343 17.78 -11.45 -40.90
C ASP A 343 17.14 -12.82 -41.20
N TYR A 344 15.84 -13.01 -40.95
CA TYR A 344 15.15 -14.27 -41.19
C TYR A 344 14.85 -14.49 -42.68
N PRO A 345 15.23 -15.63 -43.27
CA PRO A 345 15.31 -15.78 -44.75
C PRO A 345 13.96 -15.86 -45.46
N ALA A 346 12.90 -16.32 -44.80
CA ALA A 346 11.59 -16.53 -45.41
C ALA A 346 10.50 -15.83 -44.57
N LEU A 347 10.16 -14.60 -44.96
CA LEU A 347 9.27 -13.72 -44.18
C LEU A 347 8.21 -13.08 -45.07
N GLU A 348 6.98 -13.03 -44.60
CA GLU A 348 5.93 -12.14 -45.12
C GLU A 348 5.37 -11.27 -44.02
N VAL A 349 4.99 -10.05 -44.36
CA VAL A 349 4.35 -9.09 -43.45
C VAL A 349 2.93 -8.78 -43.93
N VAL A 350 1.94 -9.10 -43.12
CA VAL A 350 0.52 -8.80 -43.38
C VAL A 350 0.07 -7.66 -42.47
N VAL A 351 -0.04 -6.47 -43.06
CA VAL A 351 -0.59 -5.29 -42.37
C VAL A 351 -2.09 -5.29 -42.53
N VAL A 352 -2.84 -5.23 -41.42
CA VAL A 352 -4.31 -5.12 -41.43
C VAL A 352 -4.70 -3.74 -40.93
N ASP A 353 -5.13 -2.89 -41.86
CA ASP A 353 -5.69 -1.57 -41.56
C ASP A 353 -7.15 -1.71 -41.10
N ASP A 354 -7.39 -1.52 -39.83
CA ASP A 354 -8.71 -1.67 -39.21
C ASP A 354 -9.55 -0.37 -39.32
N GLY A 355 -9.67 0.16 -40.51
CA GLY A 355 -10.48 1.32 -40.81
C GLY A 355 -9.87 2.63 -40.32
N SER A 356 -8.56 2.83 -40.46
CA SER A 356 -7.90 4.08 -40.11
C SER A 356 -8.50 5.28 -40.85
N THR A 357 -8.54 6.39 -40.11
CA THR A 357 -9.03 7.70 -40.59
C THR A 357 -7.89 8.66 -40.94
N ASP A 358 -6.65 8.26 -40.68
CA ASP A 358 -5.41 8.94 -41.05
C ASP A 358 -4.73 8.28 -42.26
N ASP A 359 -3.51 8.72 -42.62
CA ASP A 359 -2.75 8.24 -43.76
C ASP A 359 -2.11 6.85 -43.58
N THR A 360 -2.47 6.07 -42.54
CA THR A 360 -1.84 4.77 -42.22
C THR A 360 -1.76 3.84 -43.44
N ALA A 361 -2.90 3.62 -44.14
CA ALA A 361 -2.95 2.74 -45.27
C ALA A 361 -2.11 3.24 -46.47
N ASP A 362 -2.11 4.57 -46.68
CA ASP A 362 -1.34 5.20 -47.79
C ASP A 362 0.16 5.17 -47.52
N VAL A 363 0.58 5.31 -46.24
CA VAL A 363 1.96 5.14 -45.82
C VAL A 363 2.42 3.72 -46.14
N VAL A 364 1.67 2.69 -45.80
CA VAL A 364 2.03 1.29 -46.11
C VAL A 364 2.10 1.04 -47.58
N ARG A 365 1.15 1.54 -48.39
CA ARG A 365 1.18 1.39 -49.86
C ARG A 365 2.40 2.07 -50.48
N ARG A 366 2.75 3.28 -50.04
CA ARG A 366 3.92 4.03 -50.53
C ARG A 366 5.25 3.34 -50.23
N LEU A 367 5.33 2.46 -49.20
CA LEU A 367 6.54 1.70 -48.92
C LEU A 367 6.92 0.73 -50.04
N ALA A 368 5.94 0.19 -50.78
CA ALA A 368 6.11 -0.71 -51.91
C ALA A 368 7.16 -1.83 -51.69
N LEU A 369 7.25 -2.36 -50.47
CA LEU A 369 8.26 -3.34 -50.07
C LEU A 369 7.85 -4.76 -50.48
N PRO A 370 8.74 -5.56 -51.08
CA PRO A 370 8.47 -6.97 -51.39
C PRO A 370 8.15 -7.75 -50.12
N GLY A 371 7.17 -8.65 -50.18
CA GLY A 371 6.76 -9.45 -49.03
C GLY A 371 5.79 -8.76 -48.07
N VAL A 372 5.42 -7.47 -48.29
CA VAL A 372 4.43 -6.74 -47.53
C VAL A 372 3.07 -6.80 -48.24
N ARG A 373 2.03 -7.18 -47.49
CA ARG A 373 0.63 -7.16 -47.97
C ARG A 373 -0.21 -6.29 -47.07
N LEU A 374 -1.01 -5.40 -47.65
CA LEU A 374 -1.98 -4.58 -46.94
C LEU A 374 -3.40 -5.13 -47.16
N ILE A 375 -4.09 -5.38 -46.05
CA ILE A 375 -5.52 -5.71 -46.01
C ILE A 375 -6.24 -4.54 -45.34
N ARG A 376 -7.37 -4.10 -45.91
CA ARG A 376 -8.20 -3.10 -45.29
C ARG A 376 -9.55 -3.70 -44.87
N GLN A 377 -10.02 -3.38 -43.72
CA GLN A 377 -11.35 -3.76 -43.21
C GLN A 377 -12.05 -2.58 -42.57
N ALA A 378 -13.39 -2.68 -42.40
CA ALA A 378 -14.11 -1.76 -41.53
C ALA A 378 -13.66 -1.97 -40.10
N ASN A 379 -13.61 -0.89 -39.31
CA ASN A 379 -13.14 -0.98 -37.92
C ASN A 379 -13.97 -1.99 -37.11
N ALA A 380 -13.30 -3.02 -36.61
CA ALA A 380 -13.89 -4.08 -35.81
C ALA A 380 -13.04 -4.38 -34.54
N GLY A 381 -11.99 -3.56 -34.31
CA GLY A 381 -11.07 -3.67 -33.17
C GLY A 381 -9.87 -4.59 -33.42
N LYS A 382 -8.84 -4.41 -32.58
CA LYS A 382 -7.55 -5.10 -32.70
C LYS A 382 -7.67 -6.65 -32.80
N PRO A 383 -8.50 -7.35 -31.98
CA PRO A 383 -8.65 -8.80 -32.11
C PRO A 383 -9.18 -9.22 -33.48
N ALA A 384 -10.14 -8.50 -34.05
CA ALA A 384 -10.69 -8.78 -35.38
C ALA A 384 -9.63 -8.58 -36.46
N ALA A 385 -8.84 -7.50 -36.39
CA ALA A 385 -7.74 -7.24 -37.31
C ALA A 385 -6.66 -8.34 -37.24
N LEU A 386 -6.30 -8.79 -36.03
CA LEU A 386 -5.37 -9.91 -35.84
C LEU A 386 -5.92 -11.19 -36.45
N ASN A 387 -7.19 -11.53 -36.18
CA ASN A 387 -7.81 -12.74 -36.77
C ASN A 387 -7.89 -12.67 -38.28
N THR A 388 -8.20 -11.53 -38.89
CA THR A 388 -8.14 -11.33 -40.35
C THR A 388 -6.73 -11.57 -40.87
N GLY A 389 -5.71 -11.03 -40.19
CA GLY A 389 -4.32 -11.21 -40.55
C GLY A 389 -3.86 -12.67 -40.42
N VAL A 390 -4.22 -13.37 -39.37
CA VAL A 390 -3.94 -14.79 -39.13
C VAL A 390 -4.57 -15.67 -40.22
N ALA A 391 -5.81 -15.39 -40.60
CA ALA A 391 -6.49 -16.11 -41.70
C ALA A 391 -5.82 -15.89 -43.07
N ALA A 392 -5.33 -14.70 -43.30
CA ALA A 392 -4.65 -14.34 -44.56
C ALA A 392 -3.16 -14.79 -44.63
N ALA A 393 -2.55 -15.06 -43.49
CA ALA A 393 -1.16 -15.48 -43.36
C ALA A 393 -0.95 -16.89 -43.91
N ARG A 394 0.24 -17.17 -44.49
CA ARG A 394 0.57 -18.44 -45.13
C ARG A 394 1.52 -19.32 -44.29
N GLY A 395 2.30 -18.72 -43.40
CA GLY A 395 3.27 -19.42 -42.55
C GLY A 395 2.61 -20.28 -41.47
N GLU A 396 3.29 -21.34 -41.05
CA GLU A 396 2.89 -22.14 -39.87
C GLU A 396 3.22 -21.48 -38.57
N LEU A 397 4.25 -20.62 -38.55
CA LEU A 397 4.60 -19.77 -37.44
C LEU A 397 4.15 -18.34 -37.73
N LEU A 398 3.43 -17.79 -36.77
CA LEU A 398 2.81 -16.47 -36.85
C LEU A 398 3.43 -15.57 -35.81
N VAL A 399 3.85 -14.37 -36.18
CA VAL A 399 4.34 -13.34 -35.25
C VAL A 399 3.31 -12.22 -35.19
N LEU A 400 2.73 -11.97 -34.02
CA LEU A 400 1.76 -10.89 -33.82
C LEU A 400 2.49 -9.70 -33.21
N VAL A 401 2.34 -8.51 -33.82
CA VAL A 401 3.14 -7.31 -33.50
C VAL A 401 2.27 -6.07 -33.50
N ASP A 402 2.39 -5.23 -32.49
CA ASP A 402 1.70 -3.92 -32.47
C ASP A 402 2.26 -2.96 -33.53
N GLY A 403 1.41 -2.08 -34.10
CA GLY A 403 1.75 -1.16 -35.19
C GLY A 403 2.79 -0.07 -34.87
N ASP A 404 3.21 0.03 -33.57
CA ASP A 404 4.19 0.99 -33.06
C ASP A 404 5.50 0.33 -32.57
N THR A 405 5.72 -0.94 -32.93
CA THR A 405 6.84 -1.72 -32.41
C THR A 405 7.94 -1.89 -33.49
N VAL A 406 9.18 -1.67 -33.08
CA VAL A 406 10.37 -1.81 -33.95
C VAL A 406 11.21 -2.98 -33.47
N PHE A 407 11.52 -3.91 -34.36
CA PHE A 407 12.27 -5.14 -34.07
C PHE A 407 13.77 -4.96 -34.31
N GLU A 408 14.59 -5.60 -33.47
CA GLU A 408 16.02 -5.78 -33.80
C GLU A 408 16.21 -6.76 -34.99
N PRO A 409 17.30 -6.64 -35.78
CA PRO A 409 17.48 -7.40 -37.01
C PRO A 409 17.42 -8.91 -36.83
N ASP A 410 17.86 -9.46 -35.72
CA ASP A 410 17.88 -10.90 -35.44
C ASP A 410 16.68 -11.40 -34.59
N ALA A 411 15.75 -10.50 -34.27
CA ALA A 411 14.68 -10.77 -33.30
C ALA A 411 13.75 -11.90 -33.75
N ILE A 412 13.29 -11.91 -35.01
CA ILE A 412 12.41 -12.97 -35.53
C ILE A 412 13.14 -14.32 -35.54
N GLY A 413 14.40 -14.33 -36.03
CA GLY A 413 15.22 -15.52 -35.99
C GLY A 413 15.36 -16.15 -34.62
N ARG A 414 15.51 -15.32 -33.56
CA ARG A 414 15.59 -15.78 -32.17
C ARG A 414 14.23 -16.18 -31.59
N LEU A 415 13.18 -15.47 -31.98
CA LEU A 415 11.81 -15.67 -31.47
C LEU A 415 11.25 -17.05 -31.88
N VAL A 416 11.62 -17.54 -33.05
CA VAL A 416 11.10 -18.81 -33.58
C VAL A 416 11.89 -20.06 -33.13
N GLN A 417 13.09 -19.91 -32.56
CA GLN A 417 13.93 -21.06 -32.17
C GLN A 417 13.25 -22.03 -31.19
N PRO A 418 12.48 -21.56 -30.16
CA PRO A 418 11.82 -22.47 -29.24
C PRO A 418 10.80 -23.42 -29.88
N PHE A 419 10.30 -23.12 -31.09
CA PHE A 419 9.38 -24.01 -31.82
C PHE A 419 10.04 -25.29 -32.38
N ALA A 420 11.36 -25.45 -32.19
CA ALA A 420 12.02 -26.73 -32.36
C ALA A 420 11.46 -27.83 -31.44
N ASP A 421 10.89 -27.43 -30.31
CA ASP A 421 10.09 -28.28 -29.42
C ASP A 421 8.63 -28.28 -29.92
N PRO A 422 8.07 -29.42 -30.34
CA PRO A 422 6.69 -29.50 -30.81
C PRO A 422 5.64 -29.14 -29.81
N SER A 423 5.94 -29.22 -28.50
CA SER A 423 5.03 -28.89 -27.42
C SER A 423 4.87 -27.36 -27.23
N VAL A 424 5.76 -26.55 -27.81
CA VAL A 424 5.70 -25.10 -27.73
C VAL A 424 4.64 -24.55 -28.67
N GLY A 425 3.59 -23.97 -28.11
CA GLY A 425 2.52 -23.33 -28.86
C GLY A 425 2.72 -21.83 -29.04
N ALA A 426 3.41 -21.17 -28.09
CA ALA A 426 3.65 -19.73 -28.19
C ALA A 426 4.97 -19.31 -27.52
N VAL A 427 5.52 -18.19 -27.99
CA VAL A 427 6.81 -17.64 -27.53
C VAL A 427 6.65 -16.13 -27.27
N SER A 428 7.00 -15.70 -26.07
CA SER A 428 7.11 -14.28 -25.71
C SER A 428 8.50 -13.77 -26.01
N GLY A 429 8.62 -12.64 -26.69
CA GLY A 429 9.87 -11.92 -26.81
C GLY A 429 10.11 -10.91 -25.68
N ASN A 430 11.23 -10.19 -25.76
CA ASN A 430 11.69 -9.19 -24.83
C ASN A 430 11.33 -7.79 -25.32
N THR A 431 10.32 -7.19 -24.71
CA THR A 431 9.87 -5.83 -25.03
C THR A 431 10.67 -4.82 -24.23
N LYS A 432 11.20 -3.80 -24.90
CA LYS A 432 11.94 -2.69 -24.28
C LYS A 432 11.29 -1.35 -24.58
N VAL A 433 11.44 -0.41 -23.66
CA VAL A 433 10.95 0.98 -23.83
C VAL A 433 11.91 1.75 -24.73
N ALA A 434 11.41 2.35 -25.79
CA ALA A 434 12.19 3.17 -26.72
C ALA A 434 12.42 4.61 -26.18
N ASN A 435 11.36 5.27 -25.70
CA ASN A 435 11.37 6.63 -25.22
C ASN A 435 11.75 6.72 -23.74
N ARG A 436 13.05 6.53 -23.42
CA ARG A 436 13.61 6.50 -22.05
C ARG A 436 13.91 7.86 -21.46
N GLY A 437 13.59 8.96 -22.16
CA GLY A 437 13.83 10.33 -21.72
C GLY A 437 13.02 10.70 -20.46
N GLY A 438 13.61 11.56 -19.63
CA GLY A 438 12.97 12.03 -18.43
C GLY A 438 12.75 10.97 -17.34
N LEU A 439 12.17 11.37 -16.22
CA LEU A 439 11.98 10.52 -15.05
C LEU A 439 10.93 9.41 -15.31
N LEU A 440 9.82 9.78 -15.96
CA LEU A 440 8.73 8.86 -16.26
C LEU A 440 9.15 7.73 -17.22
N GLY A 441 9.94 8.07 -18.25
CA GLY A 441 10.47 7.07 -19.18
C GLY A 441 11.44 6.09 -18.51
N ARG A 442 12.30 6.58 -17.59
CA ARG A 442 13.21 5.75 -16.80
C ARG A 442 12.48 4.81 -15.84
N TRP A 443 11.41 5.29 -15.17
CA TRP A 443 10.58 4.46 -14.30
C TRP A 443 9.89 3.35 -15.07
N GLN A 444 9.33 3.65 -16.24
CA GLN A 444 8.71 2.64 -17.10
C GLN A 444 9.73 1.66 -17.64
N HIS A 445 10.93 2.13 -18.00
CA HIS A 445 12.02 1.23 -18.40
C HIS A 445 12.39 0.24 -17.28
N LEU A 446 12.55 0.73 -16.02
CA LEU A 446 12.78 -0.14 -14.87
C LEU A 446 11.62 -1.11 -14.65
N GLU A 447 10.37 -0.66 -14.80
CA GLU A 447 9.19 -1.53 -14.68
C GLU A 447 9.22 -2.67 -15.70
N TYR A 448 9.60 -2.38 -16.96
CA TYR A 448 9.71 -3.41 -18.02
C TYR A 448 10.82 -4.41 -17.71
N VAL A 449 11.97 -3.96 -17.28
CA VAL A 449 13.12 -4.83 -16.99
C VAL A 449 12.90 -5.65 -15.71
N VAL A 450 12.47 -5.00 -14.63
CA VAL A 450 12.32 -5.65 -13.30
C VAL A 450 10.97 -6.37 -13.18
N GLY A 451 9.88 -5.69 -13.55
CA GLY A 451 8.53 -6.21 -13.35
C GLY A 451 8.07 -7.20 -14.41
N PHE A 452 8.51 -7.05 -15.67
CA PHE A 452 8.05 -7.93 -16.74
C PHE A 452 9.10 -8.94 -17.16
N ASN A 453 10.30 -8.52 -17.52
CA ASN A 453 11.29 -9.44 -18.11
C ASN A 453 11.88 -10.41 -17.07
N LEU A 454 12.04 -9.98 -15.81
CA LEU A 454 12.48 -10.86 -14.74
C LEU A 454 11.39 -11.89 -14.39
N ASP A 455 10.12 -11.45 -14.31
CA ASP A 455 8.99 -12.34 -14.06
C ASP A 455 8.78 -13.34 -15.21
N ARG A 456 8.96 -12.94 -16.48
CA ARG A 456 8.84 -13.86 -17.63
C ARG A 456 9.83 -15.01 -17.55
N ARG A 457 11.07 -14.78 -17.09
CA ARG A 457 12.05 -15.85 -16.86
C ARG A 457 11.56 -16.84 -15.80
N MET A 458 10.90 -16.34 -14.78
CA MET A 458 10.31 -17.17 -13.74
C MET A 458 9.10 -17.96 -14.28
N PHE A 459 8.22 -17.31 -15.02
CA PHE A 459 7.05 -17.96 -15.62
C PHE A 459 7.40 -19.01 -16.68
N ASP A 460 8.46 -18.79 -17.45
CA ASP A 460 8.95 -19.77 -18.43
C ASP A 460 9.36 -21.06 -17.75
N LEU A 461 10.23 -21.01 -16.74
CA LEU A 461 10.64 -22.20 -15.99
C LEU A 461 9.52 -22.80 -15.16
N GLY A 462 8.55 -21.98 -14.75
CA GLY A 462 7.33 -22.39 -14.04
C GLY A 462 6.24 -22.94 -14.96
N GLU A 463 6.40 -22.86 -16.29
CA GLU A 463 5.42 -23.27 -17.32
C GLU A 463 4.03 -22.64 -17.09
N CYS A 464 4.01 -21.36 -16.66
CA CYS A 464 2.79 -20.68 -16.26
C CYS A 464 2.74 -19.22 -16.71
N MET A 465 3.35 -18.90 -17.85
CA MET A 465 3.38 -17.53 -18.41
C MET A 465 1.95 -16.99 -18.64
N PRO A 466 1.50 -15.97 -17.90
CA PRO A 466 0.12 -15.53 -18.01
C PRO A 466 -0.13 -14.63 -19.22
N THR A 467 0.93 -13.99 -19.76
CA THR A 467 0.80 -12.95 -20.80
C THR A 467 1.99 -12.94 -21.74
N ILE A 468 1.73 -13.01 -23.04
CA ILE A 468 2.64 -12.64 -24.10
C ILE A 468 2.25 -11.24 -24.56
N PRO A 469 3.14 -10.21 -24.49
CA PRO A 469 2.75 -8.85 -24.87
C PRO A 469 2.45 -8.75 -26.36
N GLY A 470 1.44 -7.95 -26.71
CA GLY A 470 1.07 -7.71 -28.11
C GLY A 470 2.21 -7.12 -28.96
N ALA A 471 3.22 -6.51 -28.32
CA ALA A 471 4.37 -5.94 -28.99
C ALA A 471 5.30 -6.98 -29.64
N ILE A 472 5.44 -8.19 -29.08
CA ILE A 472 6.30 -9.25 -29.63
C ILE A 472 5.87 -10.63 -29.11
N GLY A 473 5.08 -11.33 -29.90
CA GLY A 473 4.66 -12.70 -29.64
C GLY A 473 4.70 -13.57 -30.89
N ALA A 474 5.22 -14.80 -30.78
CA ALA A 474 5.12 -15.77 -31.83
C ALA A 474 4.24 -16.94 -31.45
N PHE A 475 3.51 -17.49 -32.38
CA PHE A 475 2.48 -18.50 -32.14
C PHE A 475 2.56 -19.59 -33.23
N ARG A 476 2.38 -20.84 -32.83
CA ARG A 476 2.13 -21.91 -33.75
C ARG A 476 0.70 -21.80 -34.28
N ARG A 477 0.47 -21.91 -35.57
CA ARG A 477 -0.89 -21.83 -36.16
C ARG A 477 -1.85 -22.80 -35.49
N ALA A 478 -1.42 -24.04 -35.24
CA ALA A 478 -2.24 -25.04 -34.54
C ALA A 478 -2.70 -24.57 -33.16
N ALA A 479 -1.81 -23.92 -32.39
CA ALA A 479 -2.17 -23.40 -31.06
C ALA A 479 -3.20 -22.27 -31.13
N LEU A 480 -3.17 -21.42 -32.18
CA LEU A 480 -4.22 -20.40 -32.36
C LEU A 480 -5.54 -21.02 -32.81
N LEU A 481 -5.52 -22.09 -33.61
CA LEU A 481 -6.73 -22.80 -34.02
C LEU A 481 -7.39 -23.52 -32.86
N ASP A 482 -6.60 -24.13 -31.97
CA ASP A 482 -7.11 -24.80 -30.75
C ASP A 482 -7.77 -23.83 -29.74
N THR A 483 -7.60 -22.52 -29.91
CA THR A 483 -8.16 -21.47 -29.07
C THR A 483 -9.21 -20.62 -29.78
N ASP A 484 -9.68 -21.03 -30.97
CA ASP A 484 -10.61 -20.25 -31.81
C ASP A 484 -10.09 -18.85 -32.19
N GLY A 485 -8.76 -18.68 -32.24
CA GLY A 485 -8.09 -17.43 -32.59
C GLY A 485 -7.94 -16.46 -31.40
N VAL A 486 -7.80 -15.15 -31.73
CA VAL A 486 -7.61 -14.08 -30.74
C VAL A 486 -8.95 -13.67 -30.16
N PRO A 487 -9.15 -13.79 -28.81
CA PRO A 487 -10.43 -13.47 -28.18
C PRO A 487 -10.68 -11.95 -28.14
N ALA A 488 -11.96 -11.54 -28.25
CA ALA A 488 -12.40 -10.14 -28.24
C ALA A 488 -13.22 -9.76 -26.98
N ASP A 489 -13.37 -10.66 -26.03
CA ASP A 489 -14.27 -10.51 -24.89
C ASP A 489 -13.59 -9.94 -23.62
N THR A 490 -12.27 -9.71 -23.68
CA THR A 490 -11.51 -9.06 -22.60
C THR A 490 -10.74 -7.83 -23.12
N LEU A 491 -10.37 -6.91 -22.22
CA LEU A 491 -9.56 -5.74 -22.58
C LEU A 491 -8.06 -6.02 -22.68
N ALA A 492 -7.63 -7.24 -22.38
CA ALA A 492 -6.27 -7.74 -22.53
C ALA A 492 -6.32 -9.04 -23.35
N GLU A 493 -6.56 -8.89 -24.62
CA GLU A 493 -6.68 -9.98 -25.59
C GLU A 493 -5.44 -10.88 -25.62
N ASP A 494 -4.27 -10.29 -25.42
CA ASP A 494 -2.97 -10.95 -25.35
C ASP A 494 -2.83 -11.85 -24.11
N THR A 495 -3.27 -11.38 -22.96
CA THR A 495 -3.30 -12.14 -21.71
C THR A 495 -4.32 -13.29 -21.79
N ASP A 496 -5.50 -13.01 -22.32
CA ASP A 496 -6.57 -14.00 -22.49
C ASP A 496 -6.15 -15.11 -23.45
N LEU A 497 -5.62 -14.76 -24.63
CA LEU A 497 -5.07 -15.70 -25.62
C LEU A 497 -3.98 -16.57 -24.99
N THR A 498 -3.03 -15.97 -24.26
CA THR A 498 -1.94 -16.70 -23.63
C THR A 498 -2.44 -17.74 -22.64
N MET A 499 -3.43 -17.36 -21.79
CA MET A 499 -4.05 -18.26 -20.83
C MET A 499 -4.86 -19.39 -21.54
N ALA A 500 -5.53 -19.08 -22.65
CA ALA A 500 -6.25 -20.06 -23.44
C ALA A 500 -5.30 -21.12 -24.03
N ILE A 501 -4.17 -20.69 -24.62
CA ILE A 501 -3.13 -21.57 -25.18
C ILE A 501 -2.56 -22.52 -24.10
N LEU A 502 -2.25 -22.01 -22.91
CA LEU A 502 -1.79 -22.83 -21.79
C LEU A 502 -2.84 -23.85 -21.35
N ARG A 503 -4.14 -23.48 -21.34
CA ARG A 503 -5.23 -24.38 -21.00
C ARG A 503 -5.52 -25.43 -22.07
N ALA A 504 -5.22 -25.11 -23.33
CA ALA A 504 -5.23 -26.08 -24.44
C ALA A 504 -4.09 -27.11 -24.36
N GLY A 505 -3.17 -26.96 -23.39
CA GLY A 505 -2.08 -27.91 -23.14
C GLY A 505 -0.75 -27.54 -23.82
N TRP A 506 -0.69 -26.42 -24.52
CA TRP A 506 0.54 -25.93 -25.14
C TRP A 506 1.46 -25.29 -24.10
N ARG A 507 2.78 -25.38 -24.35
CA ARG A 507 3.78 -24.63 -23.57
C ARG A 507 3.94 -23.22 -24.12
N VAL A 508 4.14 -22.26 -23.22
CA VAL A 508 4.49 -20.87 -23.53
C VAL A 508 5.86 -20.59 -22.93
N VAL A 509 6.81 -20.14 -23.75
CA VAL A 509 8.21 -19.94 -23.39
C VAL A 509 8.67 -18.51 -23.61
N TYR A 510 9.83 -18.13 -23.04
CA TYR A 510 10.41 -16.79 -23.13
C TYR A 510 11.72 -16.78 -23.91
N ALA A 511 11.75 -16.06 -25.04
CA ALA A 511 12.94 -15.79 -25.84
C ALA A 511 13.55 -14.44 -25.42
N ASP A 512 14.35 -14.40 -24.39
CA ASP A 512 14.89 -13.17 -23.77
C ASP A 512 15.82 -12.36 -24.69
N ARG A 513 16.35 -12.97 -25.76
CA ARG A 513 17.20 -12.33 -26.77
C ARG A 513 16.47 -11.84 -28.02
N ALA A 514 15.19 -12.17 -28.17
CA ALA A 514 14.33 -11.63 -29.23
C ALA A 514 13.82 -10.26 -28.77
N ILE A 515 14.45 -9.17 -29.21
CA ILE A 515 14.24 -7.82 -28.70
C ILE A 515 13.36 -7.02 -29.65
N ALA A 516 12.36 -6.34 -29.08
CA ALA A 516 11.57 -5.33 -29.76
C ALA A 516 11.40 -4.07 -28.88
N TRP A 517 11.32 -2.94 -29.55
CA TRP A 517 11.21 -1.62 -28.94
C TRP A 517 9.82 -1.04 -29.16
N THR A 518 9.17 -0.57 -28.09
CA THR A 518 7.83 0.03 -28.14
C THR A 518 7.81 1.37 -27.43
N GLU A 519 6.86 2.23 -27.75
CA GLU A 519 6.66 3.50 -27.08
C GLU A 519 5.89 3.33 -25.77
N ALA A 520 6.46 3.88 -24.69
CA ALA A 520 5.77 3.98 -23.39
C ALA A 520 5.05 5.35 -23.26
N PRO A 521 3.99 5.45 -22.48
CA PRO A 521 3.30 6.69 -22.18
C PRO A 521 4.22 7.83 -21.75
N SER A 522 4.05 9.01 -22.36
CA SER A 522 4.83 10.21 -22.07
C SER A 522 4.24 11.09 -20.97
N SER A 523 2.99 10.84 -20.54
CA SER A 523 2.33 11.58 -19.46
C SER A 523 1.69 10.66 -18.43
N LEU A 524 1.54 11.15 -17.17
CA LEU A 524 0.89 10.39 -16.10
C LEU A 524 -0.56 10.01 -16.44
N ARG A 525 -1.28 10.86 -17.18
CA ARG A 525 -2.66 10.58 -17.62
C ARG A 525 -2.72 9.42 -18.61
N GLN A 526 -1.78 9.36 -19.56
CA GLN A 526 -1.67 8.24 -20.51
C GLN A 526 -1.24 6.96 -19.81
N LEU A 527 -0.25 7.06 -18.88
CA LEU A 527 0.19 5.93 -18.06
C LEU A 527 -0.96 5.36 -17.25
N TRP A 528 -1.74 6.20 -16.55
CA TRP A 528 -2.92 5.78 -15.79
C TRP A 528 -3.90 4.98 -16.66
N ARG A 529 -4.27 5.52 -17.84
CA ARG A 529 -5.21 4.86 -18.75
C ARG A 529 -4.69 3.51 -19.24
N GLN A 530 -3.40 3.44 -19.60
CA GLN A 530 -2.79 2.21 -20.08
C GLN A 530 -2.73 1.15 -18.97
N ARG A 531 -2.23 1.50 -17.78
CA ARG A 531 -2.11 0.58 -16.64
C ARG A 531 -3.47 0.12 -16.12
N TYR A 532 -4.46 1.01 -16.14
CA TYR A 532 -5.83 0.66 -15.80
C TYR A 532 -6.41 -0.38 -16.77
N ARG A 533 -6.22 -0.19 -18.08
CA ARG A 533 -6.65 -1.15 -19.09
C ARG A 533 -5.96 -2.51 -18.89
N TRP A 534 -4.66 -2.53 -18.67
CA TRP A 534 -3.90 -3.77 -18.44
C TRP A 534 -4.35 -4.48 -17.16
N CYS A 535 -4.43 -3.77 -16.06
CA CYS A 535 -4.83 -4.34 -14.77
C CYS A 535 -6.25 -4.90 -14.82
N TYR A 536 -7.21 -4.11 -15.31
CA TYR A 536 -8.60 -4.53 -15.43
C TYR A 536 -8.75 -5.70 -16.41
N GLY A 537 -8.12 -5.65 -17.57
CA GLY A 537 -8.13 -6.73 -18.56
C GLY A 537 -7.51 -8.03 -18.02
N THR A 538 -6.39 -7.92 -17.28
CA THR A 538 -5.79 -9.09 -16.59
C THR A 538 -6.75 -9.68 -15.55
N MET A 539 -7.48 -8.84 -14.79
CA MET A 539 -8.52 -9.33 -13.86
C MET A 539 -9.64 -10.05 -14.60
N GLN A 540 -10.08 -9.53 -15.76
CA GLN A 540 -11.10 -10.19 -16.60
C GLN A 540 -10.59 -11.55 -17.10
N ALA A 541 -9.39 -11.61 -17.67
CA ALA A 541 -8.80 -12.84 -18.16
C ALA A 541 -8.59 -13.87 -17.02
N ALA A 542 -8.05 -13.45 -15.88
CA ALA A 542 -7.88 -14.32 -14.71
C ALA A 542 -9.23 -14.89 -14.22
N TRP A 543 -10.27 -14.07 -14.21
CA TRP A 543 -11.63 -14.53 -13.84
C TRP A 543 -12.21 -15.50 -14.88
N LYS A 544 -12.07 -15.21 -16.18
CA LYS A 544 -12.50 -16.07 -17.26
C LYS A 544 -11.84 -17.44 -17.14
N HIS A 545 -10.56 -17.48 -16.85
CA HIS A 545 -9.75 -18.68 -16.72
C HIS A 545 -9.66 -19.25 -15.29
N ARG A 546 -10.44 -18.76 -14.31
CA ARG A 546 -10.36 -19.19 -12.89
C ARG A 546 -10.50 -20.70 -12.65
N ARG A 547 -11.22 -21.41 -13.52
CA ARG A 547 -11.37 -22.87 -13.45
C ARG A 547 -10.06 -23.63 -13.61
N ALA A 548 -9.04 -23.00 -14.23
CA ALA A 548 -7.70 -23.57 -14.37
C ALA A 548 -7.05 -23.94 -13.02
N VAL A 549 -7.47 -23.34 -11.90
CA VAL A 549 -6.99 -23.69 -10.55
C VAL A 549 -7.26 -25.16 -10.21
N GLY A 550 -8.38 -25.72 -10.67
CA GLY A 550 -8.74 -27.11 -10.48
C GLY A 550 -8.31 -28.06 -11.62
N GLU A 551 -7.82 -27.50 -12.73
CA GLU A 551 -7.41 -28.27 -13.92
C GLU A 551 -5.96 -28.83 -13.79
N ARG A 552 -5.64 -29.82 -14.62
CA ARG A 552 -4.26 -30.29 -14.77
C ARG A 552 -3.47 -29.22 -15.54
N GLY A 553 -2.32 -28.79 -15.01
CA GLY A 553 -1.48 -27.75 -15.61
C GLY A 553 -0.95 -26.77 -14.57
N HIS A 554 -0.07 -25.87 -14.99
CA HIS A 554 0.64 -24.98 -14.09
C HIS A 554 0.03 -23.57 -14.05
N LEU A 555 -0.80 -23.19 -15.03
CA LEU A 555 -1.43 -21.87 -15.09
C LEU A 555 -2.22 -21.57 -13.82
N GLY A 556 -3.14 -22.45 -13.41
CA GLY A 556 -4.02 -22.20 -12.27
C GLY A 556 -3.27 -22.11 -10.95
N ARG A 557 -2.47 -23.15 -10.65
CA ARG A 557 -1.82 -23.31 -9.33
C ARG A 557 -0.61 -22.41 -9.15
N ARG A 558 0.08 -21.98 -10.21
CA ARG A 558 1.27 -21.12 -10.17
C ARG A 558 0.95 -19.74 -10.73
N GLY A 559 0.49 -19.65 -11.98
CA GLY A 559 0.28 -18.38 -12.69
C GLY A 559 -0.83 -17.54 -12.06
N LEU A 560 -2.06 -18.09 -11.92
CA LEU A 560 -3.18 -17.33 -11.37
C LEU A 560 -3.00 -17.01 -9.87
N VAL A 561 -2.39 -17.92 -9.09
CA VAL A 561 -2.07 -17.64 -7.68
C VAL A 561 -1.04 -16.53 -7.57
N TYR A 562 0.00 -16.54 -8.41
CA TYR A 562 0.98 -15.46 -8.44
C TYR A 562 0.34 -14.10 -8.79
N LEU A 563 -0.49 -14.05 -9.83
CA LEU A 563 -1.23 -12.84 -10.22
C LEU A 563 -2.13 -12.35 -9.07
N ALA A 564 -2.88 -13.24 -8.45
CA ALA A 564 -3.78 -12.90 -7.34
C ALA A 564 -3.00 -12.32 -6.15
N VAL A 565 -1.91 -12.96 -5.72
CA VAL A 565 -1.15 -12.54 -4.54
C VAL A 565 -0.32 -11.29 -4.83
N PHE A 566 0.53 -11.32 -5.87
CA PHE A 566 1.55 -10.28 -6.08
C PHE A 566 1.10 -9.11 -6.95
N GLN A 567 0.11 -9.31 -7.83
CA GLN A 567 -0.36 -8.23 -8.71
C GLN A 567 -1.73 -7.67 -8.33
N MET A 568 -2.49 -8.34 -7.44
CA MET A 568 -3.80 -7.87 -6.97
C MET A 568 -3.82 -7.64 -5.46
N LEU A 569 -3.64 -8.68 -4.62
CA LEU A 569 -3.81 -8.55 -3.16
C LEU A 569 -2.75 -7.68 -2.50
N LEU A 570 -1.47 -7.92 -2.79
CA LEU A 570 -0.39 -7.14 -2.19
C LEU A 570 -0.48 -5.63 -2.52
N PRO A 571 -0.72 -5.20 -3.77
CA PRO A 571 -0.94 -3.79 -4.07
C PRO A 571 -2.16 -3.18 -3.37
N LEU A 572 -3.22 -3.95 -3.09
CA LEU A 572 -4.38 -3.46 -2.34
C LEU A 572 -4.05 -3.14 -0.88
N THR A 573 -3.00 -3.74 -0.30
CA THR A 573 -2.53 -3.43 1.06
C THR A 573 -1.58 -2.22 1.10
N ALA A 574 -1.11 -1.73 -0.04
CA ALA A 574 -0.12 -0.65 -0.09
C ALA A 574 -0.57 0.66 0.60
N PRO A 575 -1.83 1.12 0.51
CA PRO A 575 -2.29 2.29 1.25
C PRO A 575 -2.13 2.16 2.77
N LEU A 576 -2.33 0.96 3.31
CA LEU A 576 -2.15 0.69 4.74
C LEU A 576 -0.69 0.88 5.14
N ILE A 577 0.24 0.41 4.31
CA ILE A 577 1.69 0.59 4.53
C ILE A 577 2.06 2.08 4.51
N ASP A 578 1.46 2.88 3.61
CA ASP A 578 1.70 4.32 3.53
C ASP A 578 1.17 5.06 4.77
N VAL A 579 -0.01 4.68 5.29
CA VAL A 579 -0.55 5.21 6.56
C VAL A 579 0.40 4.88 7.71
N TYR A 580 0.88 3.64 7.79
CA TYR A 580 1.82 3.24 8.84
C TYR A 580 3.18 3.94 8.69
N ALA A 581 3.62 4.24 7.47
CA ALA A 581 4.84 5.02 7.24
C ALA A 581 4.72 6.45 7.82
N VAL A 582 3.56 7.12 7.62
CA VAL A 582 3.28 8.43 8.23
C VAL A 582 3.28 8.34 9.76
N TYR A 583 2.59 7.35 10.33
CA TYR A 583 2.61 7.07 11.77
C TYR A 583 4.03 6.86 12.29
N SER A 584 4.83 6.07 11.58
CA SER A 584 6.22 5.76 11.97
C SER A 584 7.10 7.01 12.05
N LEU A 585 6.93 7.95 11.12
CA LEU A 585 7.66 9.23 11.13
C LEU A 585 7.30 10.12 12.32
N LEU A 586 6.07 9.99 12.85
CA LEU A 586 5.57 10.82 13.95
C LEU A 586 5.90 10.24 15.33
N PHE A 587 5.94 8.92 15.48
CA PHE A 587 5.95 8.25 16.79
C PHE A 587 7.08 7.24 17.01
N LEU A 588 7.82 6.85 15.96
CA LEU A 588 8.95 5.92 16.12
C LEU A 588 10.30 6.64 16.05
N PRO A 589 11.36 6.07 16.66
CA PRO A 589 12.70 6.63 16.57
C PRO A 589 13.15 6.76 15.11
N TRP A 590 13.50 7.96 14.68
CA TRP A 590 13.87 8.27 13.29
C TRP A 590 14.96 7.35 12.73
N ALA A 591 15.92 6.93 13.58
CA ALA A 591 16.99 6.03 13.16
C ALA A 591 16.46 4.65 12.74
N GLN A 592 15.45 4.12 13.42
CA GLN A 592 14.81 2.85 13.05
C GLN A 592 14.03 2.99 11.75
N VAL A 593 13.26 4.07 11.61
CA VAL A 593 12.50 4.36 10.38
C VAL A 593 13.44 4.51 9.19
N ALA A 594 14.53 5.26 9.34
CA ALA A 594 15.54 5.44 8.31
C ALA A 594 16.22 4.11 7.96
N ALA A 595 16.58 3.28 8.94
CA ALA A 595 17.22 1.99 8.71
C ALA A 595 16.32 1.04 7.90
N VAL A 596 15.02 0.96 8.23
CA VAL A 596 14.04 0.14 7.51
C VAL A 596 13.87 0.66 6.07
N TRP A 597 13.70 1.97 5.90
CA TRP A 597 13.51 2.57 4.57
C TRP A 597 14.77 2.41 3.70
N CYS A 598 15.96 2.68 4.24
CA CYS A 598 17.23 2.51 3.53
C CYS A 598 17.49 1.03 3.18
N GLY A 599 17.22 0.12 4.10
CA GLY A 599 17.36 -1.32 3.87
C GLY A 599 16.44 -1.81 2.75
N PHE A 600 15.18 -1.41 2.77
CA PHE A 600 14.22 -1.76 1.72
C PHE A 600 14.62 -1.14 0.36
N THR A 601 15.03 0.12 0.35
CA THR A 601 15.48 0.80 -0.87
C THR A 601 16.74 0.15 -1.44
N ALA A 602 17.71 -0.19 -0.59
CA ALA A 602 18.93 -0.90 -1.02
C ALA A 602 18.59 -2.26 -1.66
N LEU A 603 17.66 -3.02 -1.08
CA LEU A 603 17.18 -4.27 -1.65
C LEU A 603 16.57 -4.07 -3.05
N GLN A 604 15.76 -3.04 -3.23
CA GLN A 604 15.16 -2.70 -4.53
C GLN A 604 16.21 -2.29 -5.56
N VAL A 605 17.21 -1.49 -5.15
CA VAL A 605 18.33 -1.10 -6.03
C VAL A 605 19.15 -2.32 -6.45
N LEU A 606 19.44 -3.24 -5.52
CA LEU A 606 20.15 -4.49 -5.82
C LEU A 606 19.36 -5.38 -6.78
N ALA A 607 18.05 -5.53 -6.56
CA ALA A 607 17.16 -6.28 -7.44
C ALA A 607 17.11 -5.67 -8.85
N ALA A 608 16.94 -4.35 -8.95
CA ALA A 608 16.93 -3.63 -10.21
C ALA A 608 18.28 -3.71 -10.92
N GLY A 609 19.38 -3.55 -10.20
CA GLY A 609 20.73 -3.69 -10.74
C GLY A 609 21.02 -5.09 -11.27
N TYR A 610 20.54 -6.13 -10.58
CA TYR A 610 20.63 -7.51 -11.04
C TYR A 610 19.82 -7.71 -12.34
N ALA A 611 18.56 -7.23 -12.38
CA ALA A 611 17.70 -7.36 -13.55
C ALA A 611 18.26 -6.62 -14.77
N LEU A 612 18.76 -5.39 -14.59
CA LEU A 612 19.41 -4.61 -15.66
C LEU A 612 20.64 -5.33 -16.23
N ARG A 613 21.51 -5.87 -15.35
CA ARG A 613 22.69 -6.67 -15.80
C ARG A 613 22.27 -7.91 -16.58
N LEU A 614 21.22 -8.59 -16.13
CA LEU A 614 20.70 -9.79 -16.79
C LEU A 614 20.16 -9.47 -18.20
N ASP A 615 19.52 -8.31 -18.36
CA ASP A 615 19.02 -7.81 -19.64
C ASP A 615 20.07 -7.03 -20.48
N ARG A 616 21.34 -6.97 -19.99
CA ARG A 616 22.46 -6.24 -20.63
C ARG A 616 22.18 -4.75 -20.81
N GLU A 617 21.46 -4.17 -19.88
CA GLU A 617 21.11 -2.75 -19.85
C GLU A 617 22.07 -1.96 -18.96
N SER A 618 22.15 -0.64 -19.22
CA SER A 618 22.96 0.26 -18.41
C SER A 618 22.37 0.42 -17.00
N LEU A 619 23.24 0.61 -15.99
CA LEU A 619 22.82 0.83 -14.61
C LEU A 619 22.39 2.29 -14.33
N GLY A 620 22.47 3.16 -15.34
CA GLY A 620 22.14 4.58 -15.23
C GLY A 620 20.78 4.90 -14.56
N PRO A 621 19.68 4.15 -14.85
CA PRO A 621 18.39 4.42 -14.23
C PRO A 621 18.28 4.15 -12.73
N LEU A 622 19.24 3.46 -12.10
CA LEU A 622 19.15 3.02 -10.68
C LEU A 622 18.96 4.16 -9.69
N TRP A 623 19.52 5.34 -9.95
CA TRP A 623 19.33 6.48 -9.07
C TRP A 623 17.87 6.94 -8.93
N THR A 624 17.00 6.54 -9.88
CA THR A 624 15.58 6.90 -9.84
C THR A 624 14.73 5.95 -8.98
N VAL A 625 15.30 4.82 -8.51
CA VAL A 625 14.59 3.80 -7.74
C VAL A 625 14.02 4.36 -6.41
N PRO A 626 14.76 5.17 -5.61
CA PRO A 626 14.20 5.75 -4.39
C PRO A 626 12.96 6.63 -4.66
N LEU A 627 13.00 7.45 -5.72
CA LEU A 627 11.89 8.31 -6.13
C LEU A 627 10.70 7.50 -6.67
N GLN A 628 10.98 6.37 -7.32
CA GLN A 628 9.95 5.46 -7.81
C GLN A 628 9.08 4.91 -6.66
N GLN A 629 9.67 4.66 -5.49
CA GLN A 629 8.96 4.17 -4.32
C GLN A 629 7.98 5.19 -3.73
N VAL A 630 8.23 6.49 -3.91
CA VAL A 630 7.42 7.56 -3.31
C VAL A 630 6.30 8.05 -4.23
N VAL A 631 6.47 7.96 -5.58
CA VAL A 631 5.50 8.52 -6.54
C VAL A 631 4.91 7.45 -7.43
N TYR A 632 5.75 6.67 -8.11
CA TYR A 632 5.30 5.74 -9.15
C TYR A 632 4.54 4.54 -8.57
N ARG A 633 4.99 4.03 -7.44
CA ARG A 633 4.33 2.94 -6.70
C ARG A 633 2.91 3.34 -6.29
N GLN A 634 2.72 4.58 -5.78
CA GLN A 634 1.39 5.08 -5.39
C GLN A 634 0.43 5.12 -6.57
N LEU A 635 0.91 5.60 -7.72
CA LEU A 635 0.10 5.62 -8.92
C LEU A 635 -0.35 4.20 -9.33
N LEU A 636 0.57 3.22 -9.29
CA LEU A 636 0.26 1.85 -9.70
C LEU A 636 -0.75 1.17 -8.77
N TYR A 637 -0.61 1.28 -7.44
CA TYR A 637 -1.58 0.65 -6.55
C TYR A 637 -2.96 1.31 -6.60
N LEU A 638 -3.02 2.64 -6.82
CA LEU A 638 -4.30 3.32 -7.04
C LEU A 638 -5.01 2.82 -8.31
N VAL A 639 -4.24 2.51 -9.35
CA VAL A 639 -4.79 1.85 -10.56
C VAL A 639 -5.37 0.47 -10.23
N VAL A 640 -4.68 -0.32 -9.40
CA VAL A 640 -5.19 -1.65 -8.97
C VAL A 640 -6.47 -1.51 -8.16
N ILE A 641 -6.54 -0.56 -7.21
CA ILE A 641 -7.75 -0.29 -6.42
C ILE A 641 -8.90 0.11 -7.33
N GLN A 642 -8.68 1.04 -8.27
CA GLN A 642 -9.72 1.45 -9.21
C GLN A 642 -10.19 0.27 -10.08
N SER A 643 -9.26 -0.58 -10.54
CA SER A 643 -9.59 -1.75 -11.35
C SER A 643 -10.41 -2.77 -10.56
N ALA A 644 -10.03 -3.04 -9.31
CA ALA A 644 -10.75 -3.94 -8.42
C ALA A 644 -12.18 -3.43 -8.13
N VAL A 645 -12.32 -2.14 -7.80
CA VAL A 645 -13.64 -1.52 -7.58
C VAL A 645 -14.49 -1.57 -8.84
N ALA A 646 -13.92 -1.29 -10.01
CA ALA A 646 -14.64 -1.36 -11.28
C ALA A 646 -15.07 -2.80 -11.61
N ALA A 647 -14.24 -3.80 -11.31
CA ALA A 647 -14.57 -5.21 -11.49
C ALA A 647 -15.72 -5.65 -10.57
N LEU A 648 -15.69 -5.25 -9.29
CA LEU A 648 -16.75 -5.56 -8.32
C LEU A 648 -18.09 -4.89 -8.66
N LEU A 649 -18.05 -3.66 -9.20
CA LEU A 649 -19.26 -2.91 -9.56
C LEU A 649 -19.80 -3.21 -10.97
N GLY A 650 -19.18 -4.14 -11.71
CA GLY A 650 -19.60 -4.50 -13.07
C GLY A 650 -19.43 -3.37 -14.08
N GLY A 651 -18.45 -2.49 -13.89
CA GLY A 651 -18.19 -1.34 -14.76
C GLY A 651 -17.74 -1.79 -16.15
N ARG A 652 -18.48 -1.41 -17.21
CA ARG A 652 -18.06 -1.62 -18.60
C ARG A 652 -17.06 -0.53 -19.00
N GLN A 653 -15.91 -0.91 -19.51
CA GLN A 653 -14.87 0.01 -19.99
C GLN A 653 -14.81 0.00 -21.51
N ARG A 654 -14.54 1.19 -22.10
CA ARG A 654 -14.29 1.34 -23.54
C ARG A 654 -12.80 1.38 -23.79
N TRP A 655 -12.34 0.74 -24.88
CA TRP A 655 -10.98 0.83 -25.35
C TRP A 655 -10.67 2.29 -25.78
N GLN A 656 -9.50 2.81 -25.41
CA GLN A 656 -9.02 4.14 -25.79
C GLN A 656 -7.60 4.04 -26.33
N ALA A 657 -7.38 4.51 -27.55
CA ALA A 657 -6.04 4.57 -28.14
C ALA A 657 -5.11 5.51 -27.37
N SER A 658 -3.83 5.17 -27.30
CA SER A 658 -2.76 6.06 -26.83
C SER A 658 -2.35 7.00 -27.95
N VAL A 659 -2.06 8.27 -27.64
CA VAL A 659 -1.43 9.19 -28.61
C VAL A 659 0.00 8.72 -28.84
N ARG A 660 0.39 8.52 -30.09
CA ARG A 660 1.71 8.04 -30.52
C ARG A 660 2.56 9.21 -31.02
N THR A 661 3.87 9.17 -30.77
CA THR A 661 4.81 10.26 -31.07
C THR A 661 5.85 9.92 -32.12
N GLY A 662 5.95 8.68 -32.56
CA GLY A 662 6.94 8.24 -33.57
C GLY A 662 8.37 8.05 -33.04
N LEU A 663 8.57 8.11 -31.71
CA LEU A 663 9.89 8.05 -31.10
C LEU A 663 10.53 6.65 -31.10
N ALA A 664 9.76 5.58 -31.34
CA ALA A 664 10.31 4.23 -31.43
C ALA A 664 11.28 4.08 -32.61
N ALA A 665 11.03 4.77 -33.70
CA ALA A 665 11.90 4.78 -34.87
C ALA A 665 13.29 5.40 -34.61
N ALA A 666 13.36 6.41 -33.71
CA ALA A 666 14.61 7.10 -33.39
C ALA A 666 15.51 6.34 -32.40
N ALA A 667 14.98 5.34 -31.68
CA ALA A 667 15.72 4.58 -30.69
C ALA A 667 16.61 3.46 -31.28
N VAL A 668 16.36 3.05 -32.52
CA VAL A 668 17.14 2.03 -33.25
C VAL A 668 18.06 2.74 -34.22
N THR A 669 19.20 3.30 -33.76
CA THR A 669 20.30 3.70 -34.63
C THR A 669 20.97 2.44 -35.15
N PRO A 670 21.17 2.31 -36.50
CA PRO A 670 21.83 1.14 -37.05
C PRO A 670 23.32 1.17 -36.70
N HIS A 671 23.77 0.27 -35.85
CA HIS A 671 25.16 -0.14 -35.79
C HIS A 671 25.36 -1.26 -36.80
N GLY A 672 25.41 -0.92 -38.08
CA GLY A 672 25.69 -1.81 -39.17
C GLY A 672 25.76 -1.07 -40.51
N PRO A 673 26.50 -1.55 -41.54
CA PRO A 673 26.76 -0.81 -42.76
C PRO A 673 25.48 -0.64 -43.60
N GLY A 674 25.13 0.62 -43.80
CA GLY A 674 24.40 1.17 -44.93
C GLY A 674 23.07 0.57 -45.35
N LEU A 675 21.95 1.08 -44.79
CA LEU A 675 20.69 1.10 -45.54
C LEU A 675 20.65 2.35 -46.44
N PRO A 676 20.40 2.27 -47.75
CA PRO A 676 20.27 3.44 -48.60
C PRO A 676 18.94 4.15 -48.29
N GLY A 677 19.00 5.41 -47.91
CA GLY A 677 17.86 6.31 -47.84
C GLY A 677 17.42 6.74 -46.44
N ALA A 678 18.36 7.25 -45.63
CA ALA A 678 18.01 8.06 -44.47
C ALA A 678 17.43 9.40 -44.99
N LEU A 679 16.11 9.54 -44.93
CA LEU A 679 15.47 10.85 -45.07
C LEU A 679 15.77 11.65 -43.79
N GLU A 680 16.37 12.83 -43.99
CA GLU A 680 16.53 13.83 -42.92
C GLU A 680 15.19 14.09 -42.23
N PRO A 681 15.19 14.30 -40.91
CA PRO A 681 13.97 14.65 -40.19
C PRO A 681 13.47 15.99 -40.72
N HIS A 682 12.26 16.01 -41.30
CA HIS A 682 11.55 17.24 -41.56
C HIS A 682 11.43 18.04 -40.24
N GLN A 683 12.12 19.17 -40.18
CA GLN A 683 11.94 20.17 -39.13
C GLN A 683 10.48 20.60 -39.16
N ALA A 684 9.79 20.40 -38.05
CA ALA A 684 8.50 20.99 -37.83
C ALA A 684 8.62 22.53 -37.89
N PRO A 685 7.71 23.24 -38.56
CA PRO A 685 7.76 24.70 -38.62
C PRO A 685 7.65 25.27 -37.21
N THR A 686 8.63 26.08 -36.82
CA THR A 686 8.61 26.90 -35.63
C THR A 686 7.42 27.88 -35.72
N VAL A 687 6.46 27.73 -34.85
CA VAL A 687 5.35 28.67 -34.69
C VAL A 687 5.90 29.85 -33.89
N ASP A 688 5.95 31.03 -34.54
CA ASP A 688 6.29 32.31 -33.96
C ASP A 688 5.18 32.75 -32.98
N PRO A 689 5.47 33.06 -31.70
CA PRO A 689 4.45 33.36 -30.69
C PRO A 689 3.81 34.75 -30.80
N ASP A 690 4.17 35.62 -31.77
CA ASP A 690 3.77 37.02 -31.78
C ASP A 690 2.73 37.45 -32.84
N ARG A 691 1.90 36.55 -33.35
CA ARG A 691 0.75 36.91 -34.19
C ARG A 691 -0.55 36.26 -33.77
N ALA A 692 -1.14 36.75 -32.67
CA ALA A 692 -2.54 36.48 -32.35
C ALA A 692 -3.18 37.70 -31.72
N SER A 693 -3.59 38.64 -32.57
CA SER A 693 -4.70 39.57 -32.24
C SER A 693 -5.55 39.73 -33.48
N HIS A 694 -6.87 39.57 -33.25
CA HIS A 694 -8.01 39.80 -34.14
C HIS A 694 -8.39 38.71 -35.18
N SER A 695 -9.34 37.88 -34.79
CA SER A 695 -10.65 37.85 -35.50
C SER A 695 -11.60 36.84 -34.80
N THR A 696 -12.81 37.33 -34.68
CA THR A 696 -14.00 36.77 -34.04
C THR A 696 -14.64 35.63 -34.85
N HIS A 697 -15.28 34.71 -34.08
CA HIS A 697 -16.38 33.82 -34.45
C HIS A 697 -16.24 32.83 -35.60
N SER A 698 -16.08 31.55 -35.23
CA SER A 698 -17.01 30.55 -35.77
C SER A 698 -16.86 29.22 -34.95
N SER A 699 -17.99 28.73 -34.56
CA SER A 699 -18.23 27.46 -33.87
C SER A 699 -17.77 26.28 -34.71
N THR A 700 -16.83 25.47 -34.19
CA THR A 700 -16.58 24.12 -34.72
C THR A 700 -16.75 23.10 -33.58
N HIS A 701 -17.78 22.31 -33.71
CA HIS A 701 -18.03 21.10 -32.94
C HIS A 701 -16.83 20.14 -33.11
N SER A 702 -16.08 19.94 -32.05
CA SER A 702 -15.14 18.82 -31.94
C SER A 702 -15.96 17.56 -31.66
N SER A 703 -16.31 16.81 -32.69
CA SER A 703 -16.89 15.48 -32.60
C SER A 703 -15.78 14.48 -32.14
N THR A 704 -15.71 14.23 -30.85
CA THR A 704 -14.99 13.06 -30.30
C THR A 704 -15.78 11.79 -30.69
N HIS A 705 -15.40 11.15 -31.79
CA HIS A 705 -15.90 9.82 -32.12
C HIS A 705 -15.35 8.81 -31.10
N SER A 706 -16.16 8.46 -30.14
CA SER A 706 -15.96 7.29 -29.29
C SER A 706 -16.46 6.06 -30.03
N MET A 707 -15.59 5.11 -30.34
CA MET A 707 -15.99 3.80 -30.87
C MET A 707 -16.75 3.02 -29.82
N ASP A 708 -18.01 2.71 -30.11
CA ASP A 708 -18.78 1.67 -29.46
C ASP A 708 -18.39 0.32 -30.06
N LEU A 709 -17.62 -0.50 -29.33
CA LEU A 709 -17.51 -1.93 -29.65
C LEU A 709 -18.89 -2.56 -29.46
N PRO A 710 -19.37 -3.43 -30.35
CA PRO A 710 -20.58 -4.19 -30.12
C PRO A 710 -20.41 -4.97 -28.80
N ALA A 711 -21.41 -4.91 -27.96
CA ALA A 711 -21.42 -5.63 -26.69
C ALA A 711 -21.23 -7.12 -26.96
N PRO A 712 -20.27 -7.80 -26.31
CA PRO A 712 -20.16 -9.24 -26.39
C PRO A 712 -21.51 -9.81 -25.92
N GLN A 713 -22.16 -10.58 -26.79
CA GLN A 713 -23.37 -11.30 -26.40
C GLN A 713 -22.96 -12.29 -25.30
N GLY A 714 -23.47 -12.11 -24.08
CA GLY A 714 -23.32 -13.08 -23.00
C GLY A 714 -22.61 -12.64 -21.73
N PHE A 715 -22.29 -11.36 -21.52
CA PHE A 715 -21.77 -10.91 -20.22
C PHE A 715 -22.94 -10.49 -19.31
N GLU A 716 -23.45 -11.44 -18.52
CA GLU A 716 -24.26 -11.13 -17.35
C GLU A 716 -23.38 -10.53 -16.24
N PRO A 717 -23.91 -9.60 -15.42
CA PRO A 717 -23.14 -9.10 -14.28
C PRO A 717 -22.74 -10.28 -13.38
N TRP A 718 -21.68 -10.10 -12.63
CA TRP A 718 -21.01 -11.08 -11.73
C TRP A 718 -21.92 -11.73 -10.69
N VAL A 719 -23.09 -12.22 -11.11
CA VAL A 719 -24.00 -13.05 -10.34
C VAL A 719 -23.88 -14.45 -10.91
N ALA A 720 -23.59 -15.41 -10.06
CA ALA A 720 -23.51 -16.80 -10.47
C ALA A 720 -24.81 -17.22 -11.19
N ARG A 721 -24.68 -17.94 -12.29
CA ARG A 721 -25.80 -18.49 -13.09
C ARG A 721 -26.77 -19.37 -12.28
N ASP A 722 -26.43 -19.69 -11.02
CA ASP A 722 -27.15 -20.61 -10.15
C ASP A 722 -28.02 -19.89 -9.11
N GLY A 723 -28.28 -18.58 -9.26
CA GLY A 723 -29.25 -17.85 -8.42
C GLY A 723 -28.91 -17.78 -6.94
N ARG A 724 -27.70 -18.13 -6.51
CA ARG A 724 -27.25 -17.99 -5.11
C ARG A 724 -26.50 -16.69 -4.92
N ALA A 725 -27.14 -15.75 -4.26
CA ALA A 725 -26.48 -14.61 -3.65
C ALA A 725 -25.43 -15.09 -2.64
N TRP A 726 -24.33 -14.37 -2.52
CA TRP A 726 -23.36 -14.57 -1.44
C TRP A 726 -24.10 -14.48 -0.10
N PRO A 727 -23.90 -15.43 0.85
CA PRO A 727 -24.53 -15.33 2.16
C PRO A 727 -23.99 -14.10 2.90
N SER A 728 -24.88 -13.23 3.32
CA SER A 728 -24.64 -12.12 4.23
C SER A 728 -24.69 -12.56 5.68
N ASP A 729 -24.12 -13.73 6.06
CA ASP A 729 -24.10 -14.16 7.44
C ASP A 729 -22.72 -14.71 7.83
N LEU A 730 -21.92 -13.83 8.42
CA LEU A 730 -20.87 -14.20 9.36
C LEU A 730 -21.38 -13.93 10.80
N SER A 731 -22.40 -14.67 11.22
CA SER A 731 -22.75 -14.78 12.62
C SER A 731 -23.09 -16.25 12.95
N GLY A 732 -22.19 -16.93 13.66
CA GLY A 732 -22.59 -18.18 14.31
C GLY A 732 -21.57 -19.31 14.34
N ARG A 733 -20.63 -19.24 15.20
CA ARG A 733 -20.23 -20.15 16.31
C ARG A 733 -19.89 -21.63 16.01
N PRO A 734 -19.17 -22.29 16.91
CA PRO A 734 -18.38 -21.87 18.06
C PRO A 734 -16.87 -21.83 17.80
#